data_686c6e927047912168978412446868d8
#
_entry.id   686c6e927047912168978412446868d8
#
_cell.length_a   1.000
_cell.length_b   1.000
_cell.length_c   1.000
_cell.angle_alpha   90.00
_cell.angle_beta   90.00
_cell.angle_gamma   90.00
#
_symmetry.space_group_name_H-M   'P 1'
#
loop_
_entity.id
_entity.type
_entity.pdbx_description
1 polymer ?
#
loop_
_entity_poly.entity_id
_entity_poly.type
_entity_poly.pdbx_seq_one_letter_code
_entity_poly.pdbx_strand_id
1 'polypeptide(L)'
;LEFRRVLFRSKGPYSCAAMDDAMPGICRGCQHWGKVTNPLILGREMTVVSEAMTVDVEPEIEQEDESITAQVMLPDPPKGYAYGKHGGVFAEKKDVGADGEEIRVPVLLCAQTLYPIDILNNNGDHEVHFGVIRNKQILKVLIPQKSIASRDETLKHLANQNVMASFGSGNDKNLYEYVRACVEKVSSERNPVTVPSSFGWQDDGTFVYAGKVYSANAKPLLVPMPDLANVVNNTQATGNLEDWRKIVEMLIRRRMWDQLAVMMASAAAPLMKFTGLFGCTVHVASTESGTGKSLSLDLGASIWGHPVHYRTGSGTSPVAMQQRLGHLRSMPLVTDEITTNNRKDFEWFPAFLFSMSEGRGKERMESGTNRERLNLSIWATLAIMSSNRGAVDYLAGSRDHASEGELRRLIEFAMDQKLEWSQEEINLIKSLHHNYGVAAPVFVQYLVDHAQEVKELANTCVAKMYETMGATSDERYWMATVGCVVAACILFNKQHAGIVDMPVQEIIDAYKRQIVLQRECIKGGKRTAEDVLNAYIQEYQGKFVVVKYGDRASPAAMFGDGTTIGRSTTRAEVMGRSEHGVTHKCVDFFIEERLMRAFCSNMSFAYNNFKTEIAKHYVVNFVPKKDMMSKTEAPPMRVAAIRISMPTESIDDAILEALPVAVR
;
A
#
# COMPACT_ATOMS: atom_id res chain seq x y z
N LEU A 1 -12.06 14.51 -29.47
CA LEU A 1 -12.69 15.64 -30.17
C LEU A 1 -12.76 16.89 -29.29
N GLU A 2 -13.05 16.76 -28.00
CA GLU A 2 -13.04 17.89 -27.06
C GLU A 2 -11.63 18.35 -26.69
N PHE A 3 -10.69 17.46 -26.56
CA PHE A 3 -9.28 17.82 -26.31
C PHE A 3 -8.66 18.63 -27.45
N ARG A 4 -9.12 18.42 -28.68
CA ARG A 4 -8.72 19.26 -29.84
C ARG A 4 -9.27 20.67 -29.78
N ARG A 5 -10.49 20.88 -29.24
CA ARG A 5 -11.08 22.23 -29.15
C ARG A 5 -10.40 23.12 -28.12
N VAL A 6 -9.82 22.54 -27.07
CA VAL A 6 -9.11 23.28 -26.02
C VAL A 6 -7.75 23.77 -26.47
N LEU A 7 -7.01 22.98 -27.28
CA LEU A 7 -5.69 23.37 -27.77
C LEU A 7 -5.77 24.51 -28.83
N PHE A 8 -6.87 24.60 -29.61
CA PHE A 8 -7.04 25.62 -30.61
C PHE A 8 -7.68 26.93 -30.11
N ARG A 9 -8.06 27.03 -28.84
CA ARG A 9 -8.62 28.26 -28.24
C ARG A 9 -7.61 29.19 -27.59
N SER A 10 -6.35 28.83 -27.50
CA SER A 10 -5.32 29.70 -26.93
C SER A 10 -4.55 30.46 -28.04
N LYS A 11 -4.97 31.67 -28.27
CA LYS A 11 -4.24 32.88 -28.67
C LYS A 11 -3.15 32.78 -29.75
N GLY A 12 -3.47 33.30 -30.92
CA GLY A 12 -2.56 33.84 -31.93
C GLY A 12 -2.30 32.90 -33.10
N PRO A 13 -2.04 33.46 -34.27
CA PRO A 13 -1.75 32.66 -35.45
C PRO A 13 -0.35 32.06 -35.34
N TYR A 14 -0.28 30.79 -35.04
CA TYR A 14 0.97 30.05 -35.21
C TYR A 14 1.17 29.78 -36.71
N SER A 15 2.36 30.09 -37.25
CA SER A 15 2.72 29.71 -38.60
C SER A 15 2.79 28.18 -38.71
N CYS A 16 2.40 27.64 -39.87
CA CYS A 16 2.49 26.20 -40.14
C CYS A 16 3.89 25.60 -39.86
N ALA A 17 4.94 26.37 -40.08
CA ALA A 17 6.32 25.97 -39.87
C ALA A 17 6.64 25.71 -38.40
N ALA A 18 6.08 26.49 -37.47
CA ALA A 18 6.28 26.28 -36.02
C ALA A 18 5.47 25.09 -35.47
N MET A 19 4.41 24.67 -36.19
CA MET A 19 3.64 23.48 -35.85
C MET A 19 4.25 22.18 -36.38
N ASP A 20 4.95 22.25 -37.50
CA ASP A 20 5.60 21.08 -38.10
C ASP A 20 6.75 20.56 -37.25
N ASP A 21 7.50 21.45 -36.58
CA ASP A 21 8.57 21.09 -35.67
C ASP A 21 8.05 20.51 -34.33
N ALA A 22 6.83 20.89 -33.92
CA ALA A 22 6.26 20.44 -32.65
C ALA A 22 5.38 19.19 -32.77
N MET A 23 4.67 19.02 -33.89
CA MET A 23 3.70 17.93 -34.09
C MET A 23 3.52 17.57 -35.60
N PRO A 24 4.47 16.92 -36.22
CA PRO A 24 4.39 16.55 -37.62
C PRO A 24 3.22 15.58 -37.88
N GLY A 25 2.44 15.84 -38.92
CA GLY A 25 1.36 14.95 -39.36
C GLY A 25 -0.05 15.24 -38.85
N ILE A 26 -0.26 16.29 -38.04
CA ILE A 26 -1.59 16.60 -37.45
C ILE A 26 -2.37 17.68 -38.23
N CYS A 27 -1.74 18.46 -39.10
CA CYS A 27 -2.38 19.54 -39.83
C CYS A 27 -3.12 19.05 -41.09
N ARG A 28 -4.46 18.95 -41.03
CA ARG A 28 -5.31 18.53 -42.16
C ARG A 28 -5.48 19.61 -43.25
N GLY A 29 -5.11 20.85 -42.98
CA GLY A 29 -5.19 21.93 -43.92
C GLY A 29 -3.90 22.16 -44.72
N CYS A 30 -2.84 21.44 -44.40
CA CYS A 30 -1.56 21.58 -45.07
C CYS A 30 -1.45 20.64 -46.28
N GLN A 31 -0.88 21.13 -47.37
CA GLN A 31 -0.63 20.31 -48.56
C GLN A 31 0.33 19.13 -48.34
N HIS A 32 0.99 19.08 -47.15
CA HIS A 32 1.93 18.04 -46.77
C HIS A 32 1.30 16.94 -45.88
N TRP A 33 -0.03 16.97 -45.69
CA TRP A 33 -0.76 15.91 -44.95
C TRP A 33 -0.55 14.54 -45.62
N GLY A 34 0.01 13.61 -44.93
CA GLY A 34 0.33 12.27 -45.44
C GLY A 34 1.79 12.04 -45.82
N LYS A 35 2.63 13.12 -45.87
CA LYS A 35 4.07 12.96 -46.13
C LYS A 35 4.94 12.81 -44.90
N VAL A 36 4.36 13.03 -43.70
CA VAL A 36 5.10 12.94 -42.42
C VAL A 36 4.46 11.85 -41.57
N THR A 37 5.15 10.76 -41.38
CA THR A 37 4.84 9.72 -40.41
C THR A 37 5.59 10.00 -39.12
N ASN A 38 4.90 10.01 -37.99
CA ASN A 38 5.54 10.15 -36.70
C ASN A 38 5.90 8.74 -36.14
N PRO A 39 7.17 8.35 -36.18
CA PRO A 39 7.57 7.01 -35.77
C PRO A 39 7.35 6.74 -34.27
N LEU A 40 7.20 7.78 -33.43
CA LEU A 40 6.97 7.65 -32.00
C LEU A 40 5.56 7.18 -31.64
N ILE A 41 4.58 7.31 -32.55
CA ILE A 41 3.19 6.85 -32.29
C ILE A 41 3.05 5.34 -32.49
N LEU A 42 3.94 4.70 -33.24
CA LEU A 42 3.84 3.29 -33.62
C LEU A 42 4.85 2.38 -32.93
N GLY A 43 5.77 2.91 -32.13
CA GLY A 43 6.74 2.10 -31.36
C GLY A 43 7.67 1.22 -32.21
N ARG A 44 7.89 1.58 -33.50
CA ARG A 44 8.83 0.89 -34.40
C ARG A 44 9.63 1.92 -35.19
N GLU A 45 10.94 1.74 -35.24
CA GLU A 45 11.80 2.40 -36.22
C GLU A 45 11.34 1.98 -37.63
N MET A 46 10.71 2.91 -38.36
CA MET A 46 10.47 2.71 -39.77
C MET A 46 11.66 3.30 -40.52
N THR A 47 12.45 2.43 -41.11
CA THR A 47 13.43 2.83 -42.13
C THR A 47 12.67 3.43 -43.31
N VAL A 48 12.90 4.70 -43.56
CA VAL A 48 12.38 5.34 -44.76
C VAL A 48 13.16 4.75 -45.95
N VAL A 49 12.52 3.89 -46.70
CA VAL A 49 13.03 3.51 -48.02
C VAL A 49 12.62 4.59 -49.00
N SER A 50 13.56 5.46 -49.30
CA SER A 50 13.48 6.36 -50.48
C SER A 50 13.94 5.58 -51.69
N GLU A 51 13.25 5.81 -52.79
CA GLU A 51 13.48 5.36 -54.16
C GLU A 51 12.82 4.04 -54.56
N ALA A 52 11.77 4.22 -55.37
CA ALA A 52 11.23 3.20 -56.21
C ALA A 52 12.25 2.92 -57.34
N MET A 53 13.02 1.86 -57.19
CA MET A 53 13.65 1.21 -58.33
C MET A 53 12.67 0.15 -58.83
N THR A 54 12.13 0.38 -60.01
CA THR A 54 11.47 -0.65 -60.82
C THR A 54 12.55 -1.60 -61.28
N VAL A 55 12.58 -2.77 -60.70
CA VAL A 55 13.34 -3.91 -61.26
C VAL A 55 12.30 -4.93 -61.67
N ASP A 56 12.28 -5.22 -62.99
CA ASP A 56 11.57 -6.35 -63.54
C ASP A 56 12.20 -7.63 -62.92
N VAL A 57 11.49 -8.31 -62.06
CA VAL A 57 11.84 -9.64 -61.58
C VAL A 57 10.85 -10.61 -62.14
N GLU A 58 11.37 -11.51 -62.98
CA GLU A 58 10.65 -12.71 -63.38
C GLU A 58 10.19 -13.48 -62.15
N PRO A 59 9.00 -14.15 -62.15
CA PRO A 59 8.49 -14.86 -60.99
C PRO A 59 9.37 -16.07 -60.71
N GLU A 60 10.27 -15.97 -59.73
CA GLU A 60 10.82 -17.15 -59.10
C GLU A 60 9.66 -17.90 -58.40
N ILE A 61 9.58 -19.17 -58.72
CA ILE A 61 8.64 -20.12 -58.14
C ILE A 61 8.81 -20.11 -56.62
N GLU A 62 7.79 -19.57 -55.94
CA GLU A 62 7.70 -19.58 -54.45
C GLU A 62 7.89 -21.03 -53.96
N GLN A 63 8.93 -21.24 -53.21
CA GLN A 63 9.02 -22.40 -52.31
C GLN A 63 7.82 -22.37 -51.38
N GLU A 64 7.07 -23.44 -51.32
CA GLU A 64 5.91 -23.64 -50.48
C GLU A 64 6.20 -23.16 -49.05
N ASP A 65 5.54 -22.04 -48.67
CA ASP A 65 5.54 -21.53 -47.30
C ASP A 65 4.90 -22.64 -46.44
N GLU A 66 5.70 -23.37 -45.67
CA GLU A 66 5.20 -24.35 -44.71
C GLU A 66 4.12 -23.69 -43.86
N SER A 67 2.90 -24.22 -43.93
CA SER A 67 1.74 -23.65 -43.26
C SER A 67 2.06 -23.49 -41.77
N ILE A 68 1.84 -22.32 -41.20
CA ILE A 68 2.04 -22.00 -39.78
C ILE A 68 1.37 -23.02 -38.88
N THR A 69 0.27 -23.61 -39.35
CA THR A 69 -0.46 -24.70 -38.71
C THR A 69 0.34 -25.99 -38.55
N ALA A 70 1.43 -26.17 -39.33
CA ALA A 70 2.29 -27.35 -39.20
C ALA A 70 3.30 -27.27 -38.04
N GLN A 71 3.56 -26.11 -37.48
CA GLN A 71 4.48 -25.91 -36.35
C GLN A 71 3.78 -25.86 -34.96
N VAL A 72 2.46 -25.73 -34.93
CA VAL A 72 1.66 -25.67 -33.69
C VAL A 72 0.74 -26.88 -33.70
N MET A 73 0.90 -27.82 -32.76
CA MET A 73 -0.08 -28.89 -32.55
C MET A 73 -1.37 -28.25 -32.02
N LEU A 74 -2.30 -27.94 -32.94
CA LEU A 74 -3.64 -27.47 -32.58
C LEU A 74 -4.46 -28.63 -32.02
N PRO A 75 -5.29 -28.39 -30.99
CA PRO A 75 -6.27 -29.38 -30.56
C PRO A 75 -7.30 -29.58 -31.67
N ASP A 76 -7.85 -30.80 -31.78
CA ASP A 76 -8.92 -31.07 -32.73
C ASP A 76 -10.08 -30.08 -32.55
N PRO A 77 -10.65 -29.53 -33.63
CA PRO A 77 -11.82 -28.65 -33.53
C PRO A 77 -13.06 -29.43 -33.02
N PRO A 78 -14.07 -28.73 -32.47
CA PRO A 78 -15.35 -29.36 -32.19
C PRO A 78 -15.99 -29.96 -33.45
N LYS A 79 -16.84 -30.97 -33.28
CA LYS A 79 -17.51 -31.64 -34.39
C LYS A 79 -18.32 -30.66 -35.26
N GLY A 80 -18.12 -30.71 -36.58
CA GLY A 80 -18.73 -29.80 -37.54
C GLY A 80 -17.95 -28.51 -37.80
N TYR A 81 -16.75 -28.41 -37.27
CA TYR A 81 -15.85 -27.28 -37.50
C TYR A 81 -14.46 -27.77 -37.96
N ALA A 82 -13.73 -26.88 -38.65
CA ALA A 82 -12.39 -27.15 -39.14
C ALA A 82 -11.48 -25.91 -39.05
N TYR A 83 -10.17 -26.12 -38.94
CA TYR A 83 -9.18 -25.06 -39.07
C TYR A 83 -8.67 -25.02 -40.51
N GLY A 84 -8.58 -23.81 -41.09
CA GLY A 84 -8.05 -23.63 -42.43
C GLY A 84 -6.53 -23.82 -42.48
N LYS A 85 -6.01 -24.33 -43.62
CA LYS A 85 -4.57 -24.48 -43.86
C LYS A 85 -3.77 -23.18 -43.73
N HIS A 86 -4.40 -22.08 -44.14
CA HIS A 86 -3.81 -20.72 -44.06
C HIS A 86 -4.35 -19.90 -42.88
N GLY A 87 -4.97 -20.58 -41.89
CA GLY A 87 -5.65 -19.97 -40.74
C GLY A 87 -7.15 -19.85 -40.91
N GLY A 88 -7.81 -19.40 -39.84
CA GLY A 88 -9.27 -19.24 -39.78
C GLY A 88 -10.01 -20.47 -39.22
N VAL A 89 -11.24 -20.21 -38.84
CA VAL A 89 -12.21 -21.21 -38.37
C VAL A 89 -13.34 -21.33 -39.38
N PHE A 90 -13.65 -22.53 -39.77
CA PHE A 90 -14.70 -22.87 -40.73
C PHE A 90 -15.78 -23.75 -40.07
N ALA A 91 -17.04 -23.50 -40.40
CA ALA A 91 -18.15 -24.41 -40.12
C ALA A 91 -18.53 -25.18 -41.38
N GLU A 92 -18.85 -26.45 -41.19
CA GLU A 92 -19.45 -27.25 -42.26
C GLU A 92 -20.94 -26.97 -42.33
N LYS A 93 -21.43 -26.32 -43.41
CA LYS A 93 -22.84 -26.16 -43.69
C LYS A 93 -23.31 -27.18 -44.72
N LYS A 94 -24.51 -27.73 -44.47
CA LYS A 94 -25.19 -28.51 -45.49
C LYS A 94 -25.78 -27.57 -46.51
N ASP A 95 -25.49 -27.79 -47.77
CA ASP A 95 -26.10 -27.14 -48.91
C ASP A 95 -26.61 -28.20 -49.89
N VAL A 96 -27.49 -27.84 -50.80
CA VAL A 96 -28.03 -28.75 -51.82
C VAL A 96 -27.27 -28.49 -53.12
N GLY A 97 -26.51 -29.49 -53.57
CA GLY A 97 -25.80 -29.42 -54.82
C GLY A 97 -26.76 -29.32 -56.02
N ALA A 98 -26.23 -28.97 -57.20
CA ALA A 98 -26.99 -28.86 -58.42
C ALA A 98 -27.74 -30.16 -58.81
N ASP A 99 -27.29 -31.29 -58.29
CA ASP A 99 -27.84 -32.61 -58.52
C ASP A 99 -28.83 -33.07 -57.46
N GLY A 100 -29.20 -32.16 -56.47
CA GLY A 100 -30.11 -32.45 -55.36
C GLY A 100 -29.48 -33.26 -54.21
N GLU A 101 -28.20 -33.56 -54.27
CA GLU A 101 -27.49 -34.22 -53.17
C GLU A 101 -27.05 -33.23 -52.09
N GLU A 102 -27.12 -33.67 -50.81
CA GLU A 102 -26.57 -32.88 -49.69
C GLU A 102 -25.05 -32.79 -49.80
N ILE A 103 -24.55 -31.60 -50.07
CA ILE A 103 -23.11 -31.28 -50.05
C ILE A 103 -22.75 -30.49 -48.77
N ARG A 104 -21.55 -30.71 -48.25
CA ARG A 104 -21.02 -29.92 -47.12
C ARG A 104 -20.11 -28.84 -47.68
N VAL A 105 -20.48 -27.59 -47.42
CA VAL A 105 -19.71 -26.43 -47.87
C VAL A 105 -19.06 -25.76 -46.65
N PRO A 106 -17.73 -25.58 -46.65
CA PRO A 106 -17.05 -24.86 -45.59
C PRO A 106 -17.35 -23.37 -45.65
N VAL A 107 -17.86 -22.81 -44.55
CA VAL A 107 -18.12 -21.37 -44.39
C VAL A 107 -17.17 -20.80 -43.39
N LEU A 108 -16.38 -19.77 -43.81
CA LEU A 108 -15.46 -19.06 -42.92
C LEU A 108 -16.19 -18.29 -41.84
N LEU A 109 -15.95 -18.61 -40.56
CA LEU A 109 -16.52 -17.94 -39.41
C LEU A 109 -15.67 -16.78 -38.90
N CYS A 110 -14.35 -16.98 -38.89
CA CYS A 110 -13.37 -16.05 -38.37
C CYS A 110 -12.06 -16.22 -39.13
N ALA A 111 -11.43 -15.11 -39.53
CA ALA A 111 -10.17 -15.16 -40.31
C ALA A 111 -8.97 -15.64 -39.46
N GLN A 112 -9.03 -15.45 -38.14
CA GLN A 112 -8.00 -15.95 -37.24
C GLN A 112 -8.33 -17.37 -36.82
N THR A 113 -7.28 -18.19 -36.59
CA THR A 113 -7.46 -19.51 -35.99
C THR A 113 -7.66 -19.34 -34.48
N LEU A 114 -8.90 -19.46 -34.04
CA LEU A 114 -9.32 -19.42 -32.65
C LEU A 114 -9.51 -20.88 -32.18
N TYR A 115 -8.83 -21.28 -31.12
CA TYR A 115 -8.94 -22.65 -30.59
C TYR A 115 -8.97 -22.65 -29.06
N PRO A 116 -9.72 -23.58 -28.42
CA PRO A 116 -9.79 -23.66 -26.97
C PRO A 116 -8.49 -24.27 -26.42
N ILE A 117 -8.03 -23.74 -25.30
CA ILE A 117 -6.88 -24.27 -24.56
C ILE A 117 -7.36 -24.99 -23.32
N ASP A 118 -7.94 -24.27 -22.38
CA ASP A 118 -8.42 -24.78 -21.10
C ASP A 118 -9.58 -23.94 -20.55
N ILE A 119 -10.22 -24.45 -19.50
CA ILE A 119 -11.08 -23.68 -18.63
C ILE A 119 -10.34 -23.44 -17.32
N LEU A 120 -10.17 -22.18 -16.95
CA LEU A 120 -9.49 -21.78 -15.74
C LEU A 120 -10.53 -21.57 -14.64
N ASN A 121 -10.25 -22.10 -13.45
CA ASN A 121 -11.05 -21.84 -12.25
C ASN A 121 -10.27 -20.86 -11.35
N ASN A 122 -10.77 -19.65 -11.26
CA ASN A 122 -10.26 -18.61 -10.39
C ASN A 122 -11.23 -18.42 -9.21
N ASN A 123 -11.04 -19.21 -8.14
CA ASN A 123 -11.86 -19.16 -6.92
C ASN A 123 -13.39 -19.25 -7.16
N GLY A 124 -13.80 -20.09 -8.12
CA GLY A 124 -15.21 -20.30 -8.48
C GLY A 124 -15.70 -19.45 -9.66
N ASP A 125 -14.98 -18.40 -10.05
CA ASP A 125 -15.19 -17.74 -11.34
C ASP A 125 -14.43 -18.52 -12.42
N HIS A 126 -15.15 -19.02 -13.42
CA HIS A 126 -14.55 -19.76 -14.52
C HIS A 126 -14.32 -18.87 -15.73
N GLU A 127 -13.14 -19.02 -16.34
CA GLU A 127 -12.75 -18.33 -17.57
C GLU A 127 -12.30 -19.33 -18.62
N VAL A 128 -12.76 -19.15 -19.85
CA VAL A 128 -12.34 -19.99 -20.97
C VAL A 128 -11.15 -19.36 -21.66
N HIS A 129 -10.07 -20.10 -21.71
CA HIS A 129 -8.84 -19.69 -22.32
C HIS A 129 -8.76 -20.18 -23.77
N PHE A 130 -8.70 -19.24 -24.70
CA PHE A 130 -8.51 -19.51 -26.13
C PHE A 130 -7.12 -19.09 -26.59
N GLY A 131 -6.57 -19.85 -27.54
CA GLY A 131 -5.44 -19.42 -28.36
C GLY A 131 -5.93 -18.81 -29.66
N VAL A 132 -5.30 -17.73 -30.09
CA VAL A 132 -5.53 -17.09 -31.40
C VAL A 132 -4.22 -16.99 -32.14
N ILE A 133 -4.16 -17.57 -33.33
CA ILE A 133 -2.99 -17.43 -34.21
C ILE A 133 -3.19 -16.19 -35.09
N ARG A 134 -2.27 -15.24 -34.98
CA ARG A 134 -2.22 -14.03 -35.82
C ARG A 134 -0.77 -13.70 -36.16
N ASN A 135 -0.49 -13.48 -37.43
CA ASN A 135 0.86 -13.07 -37.91
C ASN A 135 1.99 -13.94 -37.31
N LYS A 136 1.83 -15.27 -37.35
CA LYS A 136 2.78 -16.26 -36.78
C LYS A 136 2.98 -16.17 -35.25
N GLN A 137 2.13 -15.42 -34.54
CA GLN A 137 2.17 -15.31 -33.07
C GLN A 137 0.91 -15.93 -32.47
N ILE A 138 1.08 -16.59 -31.32
CA ILE A 138 -0.04 -17.11 -30.54
C ILE A 138 -0.40 -16.05 -29.48
N LEU A 139 -1.60 -15.52 -29.59
CA LEU A 139 -2.19 -14.63 -28.62
C LEU A 139 -3.16 -15.41 -27.74
N LYS A 140 -3.26 -15.03 -26.47
CA LYS A 140 -4.18 -15.62 -25.51
C LYS A 140 -5.41 -14.72 -25.37
N VAL A 141 -6.58 -15.30 -25.44
CA VAL A 141 -7.88 -14.65 -25.26
C VAL A 141 -8.61 -15.33 -24.11
N LEU A 142 -9.05 -14.56 -23.14
CA LEU A 142 -9.79 -15.03 -21.97
C LEU A 142 -11.22 -14.50 -22.05
N ILE A 143 -12.19 -15.38 -21.91
CA ILE A 143 -13.61 -15.05 -21.92
C ILE A 143 -14.21 -15.57 -20.62
N PRO A 144 -14.78 -14.69 -19.75
CA PRO A 144 -15.52 -15.15 -18.58
C PRO A 144 -16.64 -16.12 -18.98
N GLN A 145 -16.72 -17.29 -18.36
CA GLN A 145 -17.69 -18.31 -18.74
C GLN A 145 -19.14 -17.81 -18.60
N LYS A 146 -19.40 -16.93 -17.62
CA LYS A 146 -20.69 -16.25 -17.46
C LYS A 146 -21.08 -15.39 -18.68
N SER A 147 -20.11 -14.77 -19.34
CA SER A 147 -20.35 -13.96 -20.54
C SER A 147 -20.70 -14.82 -21.76
N ILE A 148 -20.33 -16.11 -21.76
CA ILE A 148 -20.68 -17.06 -22.83
C ILE A 148 -22.18 -17.44 -22.81
N ALA A 149 -22.88 -17.14 -21.71
CA ALA A 149 -24.34 -17.27 -21.68
C ALA A 149 -25.05 -16.27 -22.61
N SER A 150 -24.40 -15.16 -22.98
CA SER A 150 -24.92 -14.13 -23.89
C SER A 150 -24.07 -14.05 -25.16
N ARG A 151 -24.71 -14.12 -26.31
CA ARG A 151 -24.04 -13.96 -27.62
C ARG A 151 -23.35 -12.60 -27.73
N ASP A 152 -24.04 -11.54 -27.38
CA ASP A 152 -23.57 -10.18 -27.55
C ASP A 152 -22.36 -9.88 -26.64
N GLU A 153 -22.35 -10.42 -25.42
CA GLU A 153 -21.19 -10.29 -24.53
C GLU A 153 -19.99 -11.11 -25.03
N THR A 154 -20.21 -12.34 -25.48
CA THR A 154 -19.15 -13.16 -26.06
C THR A 154 -18.49 -12.46 -27.24
N LEU A 155 -19.27 -11.94 -28.18
CA LEU A 155 -18.76 -11.25 -29.36
C LEU A 155 -18.02 -9.94 -29.00
N LYS A 156 -18.50 -9.21 -27.96
CA LYS A 156 -17.76 -8.05 -27.43
C LYS A 156 -16.40 -8.42 -26.85
N HIS A 157 -16.32 -9.50 -26.08
CA HIS A 157 -15.04 -9.99 -25.57
C HIS A 157 -14.07 -10.37 -26.69
N LEU A 158 -14.55 -11.09 -27.70
CA LEU A 158 -13.74 -11.43 -28.89
C LEU A 158 -13.29 -10.19 -29.65
N ALA A 159 -14.20 -9.24 -29.91
CA ALA A 159 -13.91 -8.00 -30.64
C ALA A 159 -12.87 -7.13 -29.90
N ASN A 160 -12.92 -7.05 -28.56
CA ASN A 160 -11.93 -6.35 -27.74
C ASN A 160 -10.53 -6.94 -27.92
N GLN A 161 -10.43 -8.23 -28.25
CA GLN A 161 -9.18 -8.92 -28.57
C GLN A 161 -8.89 -8.97 -30.07
N ASN A 162 -9.65 -8.17 -30.85
CA ASN A 162 -9.56 -8.07 -32.30
C ASN A 162 -9.82 -9.42 -33.03
N VAL A 163 -10.72 -10.23 -32.48
CA VAL A 163 -11.27 -11.43 -33.12
C VAL A 163 -12.71 -11.11 -33.52
N MET A 164 -12.99 -11.08 -34.82
CA MET A 164 -14.30 -10.71 -35.34
C MET A 164 -14.84 -11.81 -36.26
N ALA A 165 -16.15 -11.94 -36.29
CA ALA A 165 -16.79 -12.79 -37.28
C ALA A 165 -16.49 -12.31 -38.70
N SER A 166 -16.33 -13.24 -39.62
CA SER A 166 -16.18 -12.95 -41.04
C SER A 166 -17.45 -12.30 -41.60
N PHE A 167 -17.27 -11.43 -42.60
CA PHE A 167 -18.39 -10.76 -43.24
C PHE A 167 -19.36 -11.77 -43.85
N GLY A 168 -20.65 -11.63 -43.52
CA GLY A 168 -21.70 -12.48 -44.02
C GLY A 168 -22.88 -12.61 -43.03
N SER A 169 -24.08 -12.77 -43.58
CA SER A 169 -25.31 -12.90 -42.76
C SER A 169 -25.25 -14.14 -41.86
N GLY A 170 -25.43 -13.93 -40.56
CA GLY A 170 -25.46 -15.00 -39.56
C GLY A 170 -24.09 -15.50 -39.08
N ASN A 171 -22.97 -14.98 -39.57
CA ASN A 171 -21.66 -15.43 -39.13
C ASN A 171 -21.37 -15.07 -37.67
N ASP A 172 -21.93 -14.00 -37.13
CA ASP A 172 -21.87 -13.68 -35.70
C ASP A 172 -22.51 -14.79 -34.85
N LYS A 173 -23.66 -15.30 -35.27
CA LYS A 173 -24.34 -16.43 -34.61
C LYS A 173 -23.49 -17.70 -34.70
N ASN A 174 -22.94 -17.98 -35.88
CA ASN A 174 -22.16 -19.20 -36.10
C ASN A 174 -20.85 -19.17 -35.31
N LEU A 175 -20.17 -17.99 -35.21
CA LEU A 175 -18.97 -17.84 -34.37
C LEU A 175 -19.29 -18.04 -32.90
N TYR A 176 -20.42 -17.50 -32.42
CA TYR A 176 -20.87 -17.75 -31.05
C TYR A 176 -21.15 -19.24 -30.78
N GLU A 177 -21.83 -19.93 -31.71
CA GLU A 177 -22.08 -21.37 -31.60
C GLU A 177 -20.78 -22.18 -31.61
N TYR A 178 -19.79 -21.78 -32.39
CA TYR A 178 -18.46 -22.35 -32.35
C TYR A 178 -17.80 -22.21 -30.97
N VAL A 179 -17.82 -21.00 -30.38
CA VAL A 179 -17.27 -20.76 -29.03
C VAL A 179 -17.95 -21.64 -28.00
N ARG A 180 -19.28 -21.79 -28.05
CA ARG A 180 -20.00 -22.69 -27.16
C ARG A 180 -19.61 -24.15 -27.35
N ALA A 181 -19.49 -24.60 -28.59
CA ALA A 181 -19.06 -25.97 -28.89
C ALA A 181 -17.61 -26.24 -28.37
N CYS A 182 -16.74 -25.26 -28.43
CA CYS A 182 -15.39 -25.33 -27.82
C CYS A 182 -15.47 -25.52 -26.31
N VAL A 183 -16.31 -24.73 -25.62
CA VAL A 183 -16.48 -24.83 -24.16
C VAL A 183 -17.05 -26.18 -23.76
N GLU A 184 -18.09 -26.67 -24.47
CA GLU A 184 -18.72 -27.96 -24.22
C GLU A 184 -17.69 -29.11 -24.41
N LYS A 185 -16.89 -29.04 -25.47
CA LYS A 185 -15.84 -30.02 -25.73
C LYS A 185 -14.83 -30.05 -24.59
N VAL A 186 -14.22 -28.91 -24.22
CA VAL A 186 -13.22 -28.86 -23.16
C VAL A 186 -13.80 -29.29 -21.81
N SER A 187 -15.04 -28.87 -21.49
CA SER A 187 -15.71 -29.26 -20.24
C SER A 187 -16.00 -30.77 -20.16
N SER A 188 -16.18 -31.44 -21.32
CA SER A 188 -16.40 -32.88 -21.35
C SER A 188 -15.11 -33.70 -21.29
N GLU A 189 -13.99 -33.12 -21.73
CA GLU A 189 -12.69 -33.82 -21.82
C GLU A 189 -11.87 -33.66 -20.53
N ARG A 190 -11.99 -32.55 -19.81
CA ARG A 190 -11.15 -32.25 -18.64
C ARG A 190 -11.85 -31.33 -17.63
N ASN A 191 -11.41 -31.45 -16.38
CA ASN A 191 -11.82 -30.54 -15.31
C ASN A 191 -11.16 -29.17 -15.47
N PRO A 192 -11.83 -28.09 -15.02
CA PRO A 192 -11.24 -26.77 -14.98
C PRO A 192 -9.91 -26.76 -14.21
N VAL A 193 -8.91 -26.07 -14.76
CA VAL A 193 -7.60 -25.91 -14.14
C VAL A 193 -7.70 -24.81 -13.09
N THR A 194 -7.48 -25.14 -11.83
CA THR A 194 -7.40 -24.14 -10.77
C THR A 194 -6.14 -23.29 -10.96
N VAL A 195 -6.34 -21.98 -11.07
CA VAL A 195 -5.24 -21.02 -11.21
C VAL A 195 -5.09 -20.19 -9.93
N PRO A 196 -3.87 -19.80 -9.57
CA PRO A 196 -3.66 -18.94 -8.40
C PRO A 196 -4.30 -17.57 -8.60
N SER A 197 -5.06 -17.13 -7.60
CA SER A 197 -5.68 -15.79 -7.56
C SER A 197 -4.85 -14.77 -6.78
N SER A 198 -3.73 -15.21 -6.20
CA SER A 198 -2.83 -14.38 -5.41
C SER A 198 -1.39 -14.82 -5.56
N PHE A 199 -0.48 -13.90 -5.29
CA PHE A 199 0.95 -14.18 -5.17
C PHE A 199 1.31 -14.76 -3.79
N GLY A 200 2.61 -15.03 -3.60
CA GLY A 200 3.13 -15.49 -2.32
C GLY A 200 2.79 -16.95 -2.02
N TRP A 201 2.89 -17.30 -0.75
CA TRP A 201 2.64 -18.65 -0.26
C TRP A 201 1.18 -19.07 -0.49
N GLN A 202 1.02 -20.23 -1.09
CA GLN A 202 -0.27 -20.92 -1.21
C GLN A 202 -0.48 -21.90 -0.05
N ASP A 203 -1.70 -22.43 0.07
CA ASP A 203 -2.07 -23.31 1.18
C ASP A 203 -1.45 -24.72 1.04
N ASP A 204 -1.10 -25.11 -0.19
CA ASP A 204 -0.38 -26.36 -0.51
C ASP A 204 1.14 -26.27 -0.30
N GLY A 205 1.66 -25.15 0.19
CA GLY A 205 3.09 -24.93 0.41
C GLY A 205 3.87 -24.46 -0.81
N THR A 206 3.22 -24.26 -1.96
CA THR A 206 3.85 -23.64 -3.12
C THR A 206 3.92 -22.11 -2.96
N PHE A 207 4.72 -21.46 -3.80
CA PHE A 207 4.85 -20.00 -3.82
C PHE A 207 4.62 -19.48 -5.24
N VAL A 208 3.74 -18.50 -5.38
CA VAL A 208 3.44 -17.86 -6.66
C VAL A 208 4.19 -16.54 -6.78
N TYR A 209 4.98 -16.41 -7.85
CA TYR A 209 5.74 -15.20 -8.16
C TYR A 209 5.91 -15.02 -9.66
N ALA A 210 5.75 -13.79 -10.16
CA ALA A 210 5.97 -13.42 -11.58
C ALA A 210 5.24 -14.31 -12.60
N GLY A 211 4.02 -14.77 -12.27
CA GLY A 211 3.24 -15.68 -13.12
C GLY A 211 3.76 -17.12 -13.15
N LYS A 212 4.54 -17.52 -12.15
CA LYS A 212 5.06 -18.88 -11.99
C LYS A 212 4.73 -19.43 -10.62
N VAL A 213 4.46 -20.73 -10.55
CA VAL A 213 4.35 -21.51 -9.31
C VAL A 213 5.69 -22.17 -9.03
N TYR A 214 6.24 -21.90 -7.86
CA TYR A 214 7.46 -22.51 -7.33
C TYR A 214 7.08 -23.62 -6.37
N SER A 215 7.60 -24.82 -6.62
CA SER A 215 7.39 -26.03 -5.81
C SER A 215 8.74 -26.58 -5.36
N ALA A 216 8.74 -27.29 -4.22
CA ALA A 216 9.96 -27.85 -3.67
C ALA A 216 10.64 -28.81 -4.65
N ASN A 217 11.95 -28.62 -4.86
CA ASN A 217 12.79 -29.45 -5.73
C ASN A 217 12.27 -29.59 -7.16
N ALA A 218 11.48 -28.63 -7.66
CA ALA A 218 10.92 -28.63 -9.01
C ALA A 218 11.21 -27.31 -9.74
N LYS A 219 11.22 -27.39 -11.08
CA LYS A 219 11.32 -26.17 -11.90
C LYS A 219 10.03 -25.37 -11.81
N PRO A 220 10.11 -24.02 -11.72
CA PRO A 220 8.92 -23.18 -11.69
C PRO A 220 8.02 -23.38 -12.90
N LEU A 221 6.73 -23.57 -12.66
CA LEU A 221 5.71 -23.76 -13.69
C LEU A 221 5.02 -22.43 -14.01
N LEU A 222 4.99 -22.07 -15.29
CA LEU A 222 4.25 -20.89 -15.75
C LEU A 222 2.73 -21.12 -15.61
N VAL A 223 2.04 -20.16 -14.99
CA VAL A 223 0.59 -20.20 -14.81
C VAL A 223 -0.05 -18.90 -15.28
N PRO A 224 -1.22 -18.94 -15.91
CA PRO A 224 -1.97 -17.75 -16.26
C PRO A 224 -2.52 -17.08 -14.99
N MET A 225 -2.42 -15.74 -14.91
CA MET A 225 -2.97 -14.93 -13.84
C MET A 225 -3.63 -13.68 -14.46
N PRO A 226 -4.77 -13.82 -15.12
CA PRO A 226 -5.36 -12.74 -15.92
C PRO A 226 -5.74 -11.51 -15.09
N ASP A 227 -6.34 -11.71 -13.91
CA ASP A 227 -6.75 -10.63 -13.01
C ASP A 227 -5.56 -9.87 -12.42
N LEU A 228 -4.38 -10.46 -12.45
CA LEU A 228 -3.15 -9.93 -11.89
C LEU A 228 -2.09 -9.61 -12.95
N ALA A 229 -2.50 -9.52 -14.23
CA ALA A 229 -1.58 -9.32 -15.35
C ALA A 229 -0.64 -8.12 -15.16
N ASN A 230 -1.15 -6.99 -14.66
CA ASN A 230 -0.32 -5.82 -14.36
C ASN A 230 0.73 -6.11 -13.29
N VAL A 231 0.39 -6.88 -12.27
CA VAL A 231 1.34 -7.25 -11.21
C VAL A 231 2.38 -8.20 -11.78
N VAL A 232 1.95 -9.21 -12.55
CA VAL A 232 2.84 -10.15 -13.24
C VAL A 232 3.85 -9.40 -14.12
N ASN A 233 3.37 -8.44 -14.92
CA ASN A 233 4.25 -7.65 -15.79
C ASN A 233 5.28 -6.85 -15.01
N ASN A 234 4.88 -6.25 -13.87
CA ASN A 234 5.76 -5.45 -13.03
C ASN A 234 6.73 -6.27 -12.18
N THR A 235 6.53 -7.60 -12.09
CA THR A 235 7.38 -8.53 -11.35
C THR A 235 8.33 -9.33 -12.26
N GLN A 236 8.30 -9.12 -13.59
CA GLN A 236 9.25 -9.78 -14.48
C GLN A 236 10.68 -9.32 -14.20
N ALA A 237 11.59 -10.27 -14.11
CA ALA A 237 13.01 -9.98 -13.89
C ALA A 237 13.63 -9.34 -15.15
N THR A 238 14.47 -8.34 -14.92
CA THR A 238 15.26 -7.68 -15.98
C THR A 238 16.71 -7.53 -15.51
N GLY A 239 17.67 -7.70 -16.41
CA GLY A 239 19.10 -7.61 -16.10
C GLY A 239 19.64 -8.88 -15.45
N ASN A 240 20.63 -8.74 -14.59
CA ASN A 240 21.29 -9.87 -13.94
C ASN A 240 21.55 -9.62 -12.44
N LEU A 241 21.71 -10.73 -11.70
CA LEU A 241 21.90 -10.68 -10.24
C LEU A 241 23.22 -10.02 -9.84
N GLU A 242 24.27 -10.18 -10.64
CA GLU A 242 25.59 -9.64 -10.33
C GLU A 242 25.60 -8.11 -10.34
N ASP A 243 24.97 -7.49 -11.32
CA ASP A 243 24.89 -6.03 -11.40
C ASP A 243 23.95 -5.47 -10.31
N TRP A 244 22.86 -6.16 -9.99
CA TRP A 244 22.03 -5.81 -8.84
C TRP A 244 22.82 -5.92 -7.53
N ARG A 245 23.61 -6.97 -7.34
CA ARG A 245 24.46 -7.20 -6.18
C ARG A 245 25.47 -6.06 -5.96
N LYS A 246 26.12 -5.57 -7.04
CA LYS A 246 27.05 -4.44 -6.96
C LYS A 246 26.43 -3.19 -6.34
N ILE A 247 25.15 -2.94 -6.61
CA ILE A 247 24.43 -1.81 -6.02
C ILE A 247 24.30 -1.99 -4.51
N VAL A 248 23.85 -3.17 -4.06
CA VAL A 248 23.69 -3.48 -2.63
C VAL A 248 25.05 -3.45 -1.91
N GLU A 249 26.09 -4.04 -2.50
CA GLU A 249 27.44 -4.02 -1.94
C GLU A 249 28.03 -2.61 -1.84
N MET A 250 27.70 -1.72 -2.78
CA MET A 250 28.07 -0.30 -2.68
C MET A 250 27.43 0.35 -1.46
N LEU A 251 26.14 0.10 -1.20
CA LEU A 251 25.44 0.63 -0.03
C LEU A 251 25.99 0.05 1.29
N ILE A 252 26.41 -1.23 1.30
CA ILE A 252 27.08 -1.85 2.44
C ILE A 252 28.43 -1.13 2.72
N ARG A 253 29.25 -0.89 1.69
CA ARG A 253 30.51 -0.14 1.82
C ARG A 253 30.28 1.29 2.32
N ARG A 254 29.17 1.93 1.91
CA ARG A 254 28.75 3.26 2.35
C ARG A 254 28.10 3.25 3.74
N ARG A 255 27.94 2.10 4.37
CA ARG A 255 27.29 1.92 5.70
C ARG A 255 25.87 2.49 5.76
N MET A 256 25.12 2.32 4.68
CA MET A 256 23.74 2.82 4.58
C MET A 256 22.77 1.84 5.25
N TRP A 257 22.91 1.69 6.56
CA TRP A 257 22.25 0.63 7.33
C TRP A 257 20.74 0.79 7.37
N ASP A 258 20.24 2.02 7.48
CA ASP A 258 18.79 2.27 7.54
C ASP A 258 18.12 1.95 6.19
N GLN A 259 18.76 2.32 5.05
CA GLN A 259 18.26 1.99 3.71
C GLN A 259 18.26 0.48 3.47
N LEU A 260 19.32 -0.20 3.89
CA LEU A 260 19.44 -1.65 3.79
C LEU A 260 18.45 -2.37 4.73
N ALA A 261 18.21 -1.85 5.93
CA ALA A 261 17.22 -2.38 6.86
C ALA A 261 15.80 -2.34 6.27
N VAL A 262 15.44 -1.22 5.63
CA VAL A 262 14.16 -1.07 4.93
C VAL A 262 14.08 -1.99 3.71
N MET A 263 15.16 -2.11 2.92
CA MET A 263 15.23 -3.07 1.82
C MET A 263 14.97 -4.50 2.30
N MET A 264 15.63 -4.91 3.40
CA MET A 264 15.50 -6.26 3.94
C MET A 264 14.13 -6.52 4.58
N ALA A 265 13.39 -5.47 5.02
CA ALA A 265 11.97 -5.64 5.37
C ALA A 265 11.14 -6.14 4.18
N SER A 266 11.45 -5.68 2.96
CA SER A 266 10.81 -6.17 1.76
C SER A 266 11.10 -7.67 1.52
N ALA A 267 12.35 -8.11 1.69
CA ALA A 267 12.72 -9.53 1.59
C ALA A 267 12.10 -10.39 2.72
N ALA A 268 11.90 -9.81 3.90
CA ALA A 268 11.34 -10.48 5.07
C ALA A 268 9.83 -10.74 4.99
N ALA A 269 9.12 -10.03 4.12
CA ALA A 269 7.66 -10.10 4.02
C ALA A 269 7.10 -11.54 3.91
N PRO A 270 7.64 -12.46 3.08
CA PRO A 270 7.16 -13.83 3.01
C PRO A 270 7.32 -14.63 4.30
N LEU A 271 8.23 -14.23 5.18
CA LEU A 271 8.52 -14.95 6.42
C LEU A 271 7.49 -14.66 7.51
N MET A 272 6.72 -13.58 7.40
CA MET A 272 5.66 -13.24 8.34
C MET A 272 4.63 -14.36 8.50
N LYS A 273 4.35 -15.14 7.45
CA LYS A 273 3.48 -16.33 7.50
C LYS A 273 3.85 -17.29 8.63
N PHE A 274 5.13 -17.41 8.95
CA PHE A 274 5.63 -18.39 9.92
C PHE A 274 5.56 -17.91 11.38
N THR A 275 5.32 -16.63 11.63
CA THR A 275 5.32 -16.02 12.96
C THR A 275 3.99 -16.14 13.71
N GLY A 276 2.92 -16.51 13.00
CA GLY A 276 1.55 -16.46 13.53
C GLY A 276 0.97 -15.04 13.63
N LEU A 277 1.69 -14.02 13.14
CA LEU A 277 1.23 -12.64 13.01
C LEU A 277 1.06 -12.29 11.54
N PHE A 278 0.10 -11.40 11.24
CA PHE A 278 -0.30 -11.16 9.85
C PHE A 278 0.41 -9.98 9.20
N GLY A 279 0.92 -9.02 9.98
CA GLY A 279 1.64 -7.92 9.38
C GLY A 279 2.03 -6.79 10.32
N CYS A 280 2.96 -5.99 9.83
CA CYS A 280 3.42 -4.74 10.44
C CYS A 280 3.77 -3.77 9.32
N THR A 281 3.82 -2.48 9.63
CA THR A 281 4.25 -1.44 8.69
C THR A 281 5.66 -0.99 9.04
N VAL A 282 6.55 -0.96 8.05
CA VAL A 282 7.86 -0.28 8.12
C VAL A 282 7.73 1.02 7.35
N HIS A 283 7.84 2.13 8.07
CA HIS A 283 7.64 3.46 7.54
C HIS A 283 8.95 4.22 7.44
N VAL A 284 9.13 4.97 6.38
CA VAL A 284 10.31 5.82 6.16
C VAL A 284 9.86 7.27 6.11
N ALA A 285 10.30 8.06 7.07
CA ALA A 285 9.97 9.47 7.16
C ALA A 285 11.21 10.35 6.90
N SER A 286 11.02 11.48 6.24
CA SER A 286 11.99 12.54 6.13
C SER A 286 11.32 13.83 5.70
N THR A 287 11.61 14.93 6.40
CA THR A 287 11.19 16.28 6.02
C THR A 287 12.09 16.88 4.95
N GLU A 288 13.30 16.33 4.80
CA GLU A 288 14.31 16.79 3.86
C GLU A 288 14.31 15.94 2.58
N SER A 289 14.67 16.55 1.46
CA SER A 289 14.91 15.84 0.20
C SER A 289 16.36 15.35 0.11
N GLY A 290 16.61 14.26 -0.61
CA GLY A 290 17.95 13.71 -0.83
C GLY A 290 18.50 12.88 0.34
N THR A 291 17.64 12.40 1.23
CA THR A 291 18.02 11.56 2.40
C THR A 291 18.01 10.04 2.11
N GLY A 292 17.67 9.64 0.89
CA GLY A 292 17.63 8.22 0.51
C GLY A 292 16.29 7.52 0.77
N LYS A 293 15.22 8.25 1.16
CA LYS A 293 13.89 7.71 1.38
C LYS A 293 13.38 6.90 0.18
N SER A 294 13.28 7.52 -1.00
CA SER A 294 12.83 6.82 -2.22
C SER A 294 13.79 5.70 -2.64
N LEU A 295 15.10 5.88 -2.44
CA LEU A 295 16.08 4.83 -2.70
C LEU A 295 15.81 3.58 -1.87
N SER A 296 15.44 3.72 -0.59
CA SER A 296 15.11 2.57 0.27
C SER A 296 13.92 1.77 -0.28
N LEU A 297 12.90 2.48 -0.78
CA LEU A 297 11.73 1.86 -1.38
C LEU A 297 12.07 1.21 -2.73
N ASP A 298 12.88 1.88 -3.56
CA ASP A 298 13.34 1.37 -4.85
C ASP A 298 14.14 0.07 -4.67
N LEU A 299 15.02 0.02 -3.69
CA LEU A 299 15.78 -1.17 -3.34
C LEU A 299 14.86 -2.31 -2.90
N GLY A 300 13.93 -2.04 -1.99
CA GLY A 300 12.96 -3.03 -1.54
C GLY A 300 12.07 -3.55 -2.67
N ALA A 301 11.58 -2.67 -3.54
CA ALA A 301 10.79 -3.04 -4.71
C ALA A 301 11.62 -3.83 -5.73
N SER A 302 12.90 -3.48 -5.93
CA SER A 302 13.79 -4.12 -6.91
C SER A 302 14.07 -5.60 -6.65
N ILE A 303 13.91 -6.06 -5.42
CA ILE A 303 13.96 -7.49 -5.10
C ILE A 303 12.87 -8.24 -5.88
N TRP A 304 11.66 -7.67 -5.94
CA TRP A 304 10.45 -8.31 -6.43
C TRP A 304 10.03 -7.90 -7.84
N GLY A 305 10.52 -6.78 -8.36
CA GLY A 305 10.13 -6.30 -9.68
C GLY A 305 10.66 -4.91 -9.99
N HIS A 306 10.02 -4.23 -10.93
CA HIS A 306 10.44 -2.91 -11.37
C HIS A 306 10.38 -1.88 -10.22
N PRO A 307 11.47 -1.17 -9.89
CA PRO A 307 11.55 -0.29 -8.71
C PRO A 307 10.39 0.70 -8.59
N VAL A 308 9.96 1.30 -9.69
CA VAL A 308 8.88 2.30 -9.72
C VAL A 308 7.50 1.65 -9.95
N HIS A 309 7.38 0.71 -10.89
CA HIS A 309 6.07 0.16 -11.28
C HIS A 309 5.53 -0.89 -10.32
N TYR A 310 6.39 -1.54 -9.53
CA TYR A 310 5.96 -2.42 -8.46
C TYR A 310 5.29 -1.65 -7.31
N ARG A 311 5.76 -0.44 -7.02
CA ARG A 311 5.23 0.42 -5.97
C ARG A 311 3.83 0.94 -6.31
N THR A 312 3.07 1.26 -5.27
CA THR A 312 1.89 2.10 -5.35
C THR A 312 2.25 3.53 -4.95
N GLY A 313 1.51 4.51 -5.43
CA GLY A 313 1.77 5.92 -5.14
C GLY A 313 0.65 6.57 -4.31
N SER A 314 0.81 7.86 -4.00
CA SER A 314 -0.09 8.67 -3.18
C SER A 314 -1.55 8.72 -3.67
N GLY A 315 -1.79 8.47 -4.97
CA GLY A 315 -3.15 8.39 -5.53
C GLY A 315 -3.89 7.08 -5.26
N THR A 316 -3.26 6.10 -4.61
CA THR A 316 -3.88 4.81 -4.34
C THR A 316 -4.80 4.89 -3.13
N SER A 317 -6.10 4.61 -3.32
CA SER A 317 -7.06 4.62 -2.23
C SER A 317 -6.78 3.52 -1.20
N PRO A 318 -7.17 3.71 0.08
CA PRO A 318 -7.00 2.68 1.12
C PRO A 318 -7.66 1.34 0.77
N VAL A 319 -8.78 1.38 0.07
CA VAL A 319 -9.49 0.17 -0.41
C VAL A 319 -8.65 -0.56 -1.46
N ALA A 320 -8.06 0.17 -2.41
CA ALA A 320 -7.18 -0.41 -3.41
C ALA A 320 -5.91 -1.00 -2.79
N MET A 321 -5.36 -0.37 -1.74
CA MET A 321 -4.23 -0.93 -0.98
C MET A 321 -4.59 -2.26 -0.30
N GLN A 322 -5.78 -2.36 0.31
CA GLN A 322 -6.26 -3.61 0.92
C GLN A 322 -6.47 -4.72 -0.12
N GLN A 323 -7.03 -4.39 -1.29
CA GLN A 323 -7.15 -5.35 -2.39
C GLN A 323 -5.77 -5.78 -2.89
N ARG A 324 -4.84 -4.84 -3.04
CA ARG A 324 -3.45 -5.14 -3.43
C ARG A 324 -2.76 -6.06 -2.42
N LEU A 325 -2.97 -5.85 -1.12
CA LEU A 325 -2.47 -6.76 -0.07
C LEU A 325 -3.03 -8.18 -0.23
N GLY A 326 -4.32 -8.33 -0.52
CA GLY A 326 -4.93 -9.62 -0.81
C GLY A 326 -4.30 -10.30 -2.03
N HIS A 327 -4.05 -9.55 -3.09
CA HIS A 327 -3.36 -10.07 -4.28
C HIS A 327 -1.91 -10.44 -4.02
N LEU A 328 -1.18 -9.64 -3.24
CA LEU A 328 0.22 -9.89 -2.88
C LEU A 328 0.37 -11.01 -1.84
N ARG A 329 -0.60 -11.19 -0.97
CA ARG A 329 -0.72 -12.21 0.09
C ARG A 329 0.48 -12.22 1.06
N SER A 330 1.62 -12.74 0.67
CA SER A 330 2.85 -12.76 1.47
C SER A 330 4.03 -12.01 0.83
N MET A 331 3.80 -11.37 -0.32
CA MET A 331 4.76 -10.44 -0.90
C MET A 331 4.57 -9.03 -0.32
N PRO A 332 5.62 -8.19 -0.24
CA PRO A 332 5.53 -6.88 0.40
C PRO A 332 4.64 -5.91 -0.37
N LEU A 333 3.88 -5.10 0.36
CA LEU A 333 3.27 -3.89 -0.20
C LEU A 333 4.28 -2.74 -0.08
N VAL A 334 4.67 -2.16 -1.20
CA VAL A 334 5.56 -0.97 -1.20
C VAL A 334 4.78 0.23 -1.72
N THR A 335 4.71 1.29 -0.90
CA THR A 335 3.93 2.50 -1.22
C THR A 335 4.79 3.74 -1.02
N ASP A 336 4.92 4.55 -2.07
CA ASP A 336 5.64 5.81 -2.00
C ASP A 336 4.67 6.96 -1.73
N GLU A 337 5.08 7.87 -0.83
CA GLU A 337 4.38 9.09 -0.43
C GLU A 337 2.91 8.86 -0.02
N ILE A 338 2.71 8.43 1.22
CA ILE A 338 1.36 8.22 1.77
C ILE A 338 0.72 9.49 2.34
N THR A 339 1.49 10.58 2.48
CA THR A 339 0.98 11.87 2.96
C THR A 339 0.69 12.80 1.80
N THR A 340 -0.49 13.38 1.83
CA THR A 340 -0.84 14.55 1.02
C THR A 340 -0.69 15.82 1.88
N ASN A 341 -0.74 17.00 1.27
CA ASN A 341 -0.65 18.29 1.97
C ASN A 341 -1.81 18.55 2.93
N ASN A 342 -2.87 17.73 2.90
CA ASN A 342 -4.06 17.89 3.69
C ASN A 342 -4.10 16.84 4.83
N ARG A 343 -4.20 17.31 6.09
CA ARG A 343 -4.25 16.44 7.28
C ARG A 343 -5.41 15.42 7.23
N LYS A 344 -6.54 15.77 6.62
CA LYS A 344 -7.69 14.88 6.47
C LYS A 344 -7.41 13.66 5.59
N ASP A 345 -6.48 13.80 4.65
CA ASP A 345 -6.15 12.71 3.72
C ASP A 345 -5.35 11.58 4.40
N PHE A 346 -4.89 11.76 5.63
CA PHE A 346 -4.15 10.76 6.40
C PHE A 346 -4.99 10.08 7.50
N GLU A 347 -6.25 10.48 7.69
CA GLU A 347 -7.15 9.91 8.72
C GLU A 347 -7.42 8.40 8.56
N TRP A 348 -7.16 7.84 7.37
CA TRP A 348 -7.29 6.41 7.09
C TRP A 348 -6.15 5.56 7.68
N PHE A 349 -4.99 6.15 7.94
CA PHE A 349 -3.77 5.42 8.27
C PHE A 349 -3.86 4.62 9.57
N PRO A 350 -4.42 5.13 10.67
CA PRO A 350 -4.63 4.33 11.87
C PRO A 350 -5.44 3.04 11.61
N ALA A 351 -6.53 3.16 10.86
CA ALA A 351 -7.35 2.00 10.50
C ALA A 351 -6.60 1.02 9.58
N PHE A 352 -5.69 1.51 8.73
CA PHE A 352 -4.83 0.68 7.91
C PHE A 352 -3.83 -0.12 8.77
N LEU A 353 -3.21 0.47 9.78
CA LEU A 353 -2.30 -0.22 10.70
C LEU A 353 -2.97 -1.39 11.42
N PHE A 354 -4.23 -1.20 11.87
CA PHE A 354 -5.02 -2.29 12.43
C PHE A 354 -5.30 -3.37 11.40
N SER A 355 -5.79 -3.00 10.22
CA SER A 355 -6.07 -3.93 9.13
C SER A 355 -4.84 -4.74 8.74
N MET A 356 -3.65 -4.10 8.63
CA MET A 356 -2.38 -4.79 8.37
C MET A 356 -2.12 -5.91 9.37
N SER A 357 -2.33 -5.64 10.65
CA SER A 357 -2.09 -6.61 11.72
C SER A 357 -3.18 -7.67 11.86
N GLU A 358 -4.39 -7.44 11.34
CA GLU A 358 -5.49 -8.41 11.29
C GLU A 358 -5.35 -9.40 10.13
N GLY A 359 -4.58 -9.06 9.10
CA GLY A 359 -4.28 -9.95 7.97
C GLY A 359 -5.44 -10.18 7.02
N ARG A 360 -6.49 -9.35 7.07
CA ARG A 360 -7.68 -9.47 6.23
C ARG A 360 -8.28 -8.13 5.85
N GLY A 361 -8.90 -8.08 4.67
CA GLY A 361 -9.66 -6.93 4.21
C GLY A 361 -11.00 -6.80 4.92
N LYS A 362 -11.68 -5.67 4.71
CA LYS A 362 -13.04 -5.44 5.25
C LYS A 362 -14.03 -6.42 4.64
N GLU A 363 -14.79 -7.09 5.50
CA GLU A 363 -15.94 -7.90 5.11
C GLU A 363 -17.05 -7.02 4.52
N ARG A 364 -17.69 -7.51 3.46
CA ARG A 364 -18.74 -6.77 2.75
C ARG A 364 -19.87 -7.73 2.39
N MET A 365 -21.09 -7.20 2.43
CA MET A 365 -22.25 -7.93 1.93
C MET A 365 -22.32 -7.85 0.41
N GLU A 366 -22.87 -8.88 -0.21
CA GLU A 366 -23.13 -8.91 -1.63
C GLU A 366 -24.33 -8.00 -1.96
N SER A 367 -24.19 -7.17 -2.98
CA SER A 367 -25.26 -6.25 -3.37
C SER A 367 -26.48 -7.01 -3.86
N GLY A 368 -27.64 -6.75 -3.26
CA GLY A 368 -28.93 -7.34 -3.66
C GLY A 368 -29.24 -8.74 -3.09
N THR A 369 -28.28 -9.33 -2.35
CA THR A 369 -28.50 -10.62 -1.69
C THR A 369 -28.06 -10.51 -0.24
N ASN A 370 -28.76 -10.81 0.75
CA ASN A 370 -28.30 -10.78 2.16
C ASN A 370 -27.22 -11.87 2.43
N ARG A 371 -26.29 -12.06 1.48
CA ARG A 371 -25.18 -12.99 1.58
C ARG A 371 -23.90 -12.24 1.86
N GLU A 372 -23.05 -12.84 2.68
CA GLU A 372 -21.70 -12.36 2.90
C GLU A 372 -20.86 -12.60 1.63
N ARG A 373 -20.18 -11.55 1.17
CA ARG A 373 -19.27 -11.67 0.03
C ARG A 373 -18.01 -12.42 0.47
N LEU A 374 -17.61 -13.41 -0.32
CA LEU A 374 -16.36 -14.12 -0.08
C LEU A 374 -15.19 -13.12 -0.01
N ASN A 375 -14.57 -13.01 1.16
CA ASN A 375 -13.40 -12.14 1.36
C ASN A 375 -12.13 -12.89 0.98
N LEU A 376 -11.64 -12.62 -0.22
CA LEU A 376 -10.40 -13.18 -0.74
C LEU A 376 -9.15 -12.38 -0.32
N SER A 377 -9.34 -11.22 0.30
CA SER A 377 -8.24 -10.32 0.69
C SER A 377 -7.68 -10.74 2.05
N ILE A 378 -6.85 -11.79 2.05
CA ILE A 378 -6.10 -12.25 3.22
C ILE A 378 -4.60 -12.11 2.94
N TRP A 379 -3.82 -11.80 3.98
CA TRP A 379 -2.38 -11.63 3.87
C TRP A 379 -1.63 -11.97 5.14
N ALA A 380 -0.36 -12.28 5.00
CA ALA A 380 0.64 -12.31 6.06
C ALA A 380 1.94 -11.74 5.48
N THR A 381 2.15 -10.42 5.65
CA THR A 381 3.18 -9.67 4.93
C THR A 381 3.62 -8.40 5.68
N LEU A 382 4.55 -7.65 5.10
CA LEU A 382 4.96 -6.33 5.56
C LEU A 382 4.54 -5.25 4.56
N ALA A 383 4.11 -4.10 5.07
CA ALA A 383 3.93 -2.89 4.28
C ALA A 383 5.13 -1.97 4.48
N ILE A 384 5.78 -1.57 3.39
CA ILE A 384 6.89 -0.62 3.39
C ILE A 384 6.37 0.68 2.78
N MET A 385 6.37 1.75 3.58
CA MET A 385 5.73 3.00 3.20
C MET A 385 6.65 4.18 3.43
N SER A 386 6.47 5.27 2.68
CA SER A 386 7.20 6.51 2.91
C SER A 386 6.29 7.73 3.03
N SER A 387 6.78 8.76 3.71
CA SER A 387 6.13 10.07 3.75
C SER A 387 7.12 11.20 4.00
N ASN A 388 6.67 12.43 3.75
CA ASN A 388 7.43 13.64 4.06
C ASN A 388 7.26 14.11 5.52
N ARG A 389 6.50 13.37 6.33
CA ARG A 389 6.29 13.64 7.77
C ARG A 389 6.34 12.33 8.54
N GLY A 390 6.77 12.40 9.80
CA GLY A 390 6.73 11.26 10.70
C GLY A 390 5.29 10.76 10.92
N ALA A 391 5.08 9.48 10.72
CA ALA A 391 3.80 8.84 11.03
C ALA A 391 3.60 8.74 12.54
N VAL A 392 4.68 8.54 13.30
CA VAL A 392 4.67 8.56 14.77
C VAL A 392 4.22 9.93 15.28
N ASP A 393 4.78 11.02 14.74
CA ASP A 393 4.41 12.39 15.12
C ASP A 393 2.96 12.70 14.74
N TYR A 394 2.51 12.22 13.56
CA TYR A 394 1.13 12.38 13.15
C TYR A 394 0.17 11.66 14.10
N LEU A 395 0.45 10.40 14.41
CA LEU A 395 -0.37 9.59 15.32
C LEU A 395 -0.39 10.18 16.72
N ALA A 396 0.74 10.67 17.22
CA ALA A 396 0.85 11.34 18.53
C ALA A 396 0.14 12.70 18.58
N GLY A 397 0.16 13.46 17.48
CA GLY A 397 -0.39 14.82 17.44
C GLY A 397 -1.80 14.97 16.87
N SER A 398 -2.37 13.94 16.24
CA SER A 398 -3.69 14.03 15.58
C SER A 398 -4.86 13.65 16.46
N ARG A 399 -4.63 12.93 17.51
CA ARG A 399 -5.59 12.57 18.55
C ARG A 399 -4.92 12.84 19.88
N ASP A 400 -5.69 13.34 20.83
CA ASP A 400 -5.20 13.58 22.19
C ASP A 400 -4.66 12.31 22.88
N HIS A 401 -4.80 11.15 22.24
CA HIS A 401 -4.11 9.89 22.55
C HIS A 401 -3.92 9.10 21.26
N ALA A 402 -2.71 9.05 20.72
CA ALA A 402 -2.33 7.94 19.85
C ALA A 402 -2.54 6.65 20.64
N SER A 403 -3.40 5.77 20.15
CA SER A 403 -3.52 4.51 20.86
C SER A 403 -2.16 3.81 20.74
N GLU A 404 -1.60 3.42 21.88
CA GLU A 404 -0.35 2.66 21.95
C GLU A 404 -0.37 1.46 21.00
N GLY A 405 -1.58 0.92 20.76
CA GLY A 405 -1.83 -0.15 19.83
C GLY A 405 -1.51 0.17 18.36
N GLU A 406 -1.73 1.41 17.91
CA GLU A 406 -1.38 1.83 16.54
C GLU A 406 0.13 1.94 16.37
N LEU A 407 0.80 2.61 17.32
CA LEU A 407 2.24 2.80 17.31
C LEU A 407 3.01 1.47 17.36
N ARG A 408 2.48 0.46 18.05
CA ARG A 408 3.10 -0.87 18.12
C ARG A 408 2.94 -1.73 16.85
N ARG A 409 2.18 -1.26 15.85
CA ARG A 409 2.02 -1.87 14.52
C ARG A 409 2.84 -1.20 13.43
N LEU A 410 3.70 -0.28 13.84
CA LEU A 410 4.53 0.54 12.98
C LEU A 410 5.98 0.51 13.49
N ILE A 411 6.96 0.44 12.61
CA ILE A 411 8.36 0.78 12.88
C ILE A 411 8.75 1.91 11.94
N GLU A 412 9.15 3.05 12.48
CA GLU A 412 9.50 4.22 11.70
C GLU A 412 11.01 4.44 11.65
N PHE A 413 11.51 4.65 10.44
CA PHE A 413 12.86 5.09 10.16
C PHE A 413 12.84 6.57 9.82
N ALA A 414 13.34 7.41 10.71
CA ALA A 414 13.57 8.83 10.44
C ALA A 414 14.89 8.99 9.70
N MET A 415 14.84 9.47 8.45
CA MET A 415 16.01 9.66 7.60
C MET A 415 16.28 11.16 7.39
N ASP A 416 17.03 11.78 8.29
CA ASP A 416 17.23 13.24 8.26
C ASP A 416 18.59 13.63 7.65
N GLN A 417 19.48 12.68 7.42
CA GLN A 417 20.81 12.94 6.89
C GLN A 417 20.80 12.99 5.37
N LYS A 418 21.18 14.13 4.78
CA LYS A 418 21.41 14.26 3.34
C LYS A 418 22.55 13.37 2.87
N LEU A 419 22.33 12.73 1.72
CA LEU A 419 23.30 11.83 1.10
C LEU A 419 24.00 12.55 -0.05
N GLU A 420 25.32 12.51 -0.03
CA GLU A 420 26.15 12.97 -1.13
C GLU A 420 26.64 11.76 -1.94
N TRP A 421 26.50 11.82 -3.25
CA TRP A 421 26.82 10.75 -4.17
C TRP A 421 27.87 11.18 -5.18
N SER A 422 28.84 10.32 -5.46
CA SER A 422 29.70 10.48 -6.63
C SER A 422 28.91 10.20 -7.92
N GLN A 423 29.43 10.67 -9.06
CA GLN A 423 28.81 10.41 -10.36
C GLN A 423 28.74 8.90 -10.68
N GLU A 424 29.74 8.14 -10.26
CA GLU A 424 29.78 6.68 -10.43
C GLU A 424 28.68 5.99 -9.63
N GLU A 425 28.50 6.40 -8.37
CA GLU A 425 27.43 5.88 -7.50
C GLU A 425 26.05 6.24 -8.04
N ILE A 426 25.85 7.47 -8.55
CA ILE A 426 24.60 7.88 -9.20
C ILE A 426 24.31 6.97 -10.41
N ASN A 427 25.31 6.70 -11.24
CA ASN A 427 25.14 5.82 -12.40
C ASN A 427 24.82 4.38 -11.97
N LEU A 428 25.47 3.90 -10.92
CA LEU A 428 25.20 2.58 -10.36
C LEU A 428 23.77 2.48 -9.79
N ILE A 429 23.31 3.49 -9.03
CA ILE A 429 21.93 3.56 -8.52
C ILE A 429 20.91 3.59 -9.68
N LYS A 430 21.18 4.38 -10.73
CA LYS A 430 20.33 4.43 -11.93
C LYS A 430 20.23 3.07 -12.63
N SER A 431 21.30 2.26 -12.58
CA SER A 431 21.28 0.91 -13.19
C SER A 431 20.28 -0.03 -12.52
N LEU A 432 19.75 0.32 -11.32
CA LEU A 432 18.67 -0.42 -10.65
C LEU A 432 17.42 -0.53 -11.53
N HIS A 433 17.16 0.47 -12.40
CA HIS A 433 16.04 0.43 -13.34
C HIS A 433 16.22 -0.58 -14.49
N HIS A 434 17.40 -1.16 -14.62
CA HIS A 434 17.74 -2.18 -15.62
C HIS A 434 18.13 -3.50 -14.98
N ASN A 435 18.23 -3.57 -13.65
CA ASN A 435 18.59 -4.76 -12.88
C ASN A 435 17.65 -4.91 -11.69
N TYR A 436 16.52 -5.58 -11.88
CA TYR A 436 15.49 -5.78 -10.87
C TYR A 436 14.76 -7.11 -11.02
N GLY A 437 14.10 -7.56 -9.97
CA GLY A 437 13.35 -8.83 -9.94
C GLY A 437 14.24 -10.07 -10.08
N VAL A 438 15.56 -9.90 -10.09
CA VAL A 438 16.55 -10.97 -10.32
C VAL A 438 16.89 -11.74 -9.05
N ALA A 439 16.74 -11.14 -7.89
CA ALA A 439 16.97 -11.79 -6.60
C ALA A 439 15.79 -12.68 -6.18
N ALA A 440 14.55 -12.28 -6.46
CA ALA A 440 13.37 -13.00 -6.02
C ALA A 440 13.25 -14.44 -6.53
N PRO A 441 13.53 -14.78 -7.81
CA PRO A 441 13.46 -16.17 -8.27
C PRO A 441 14.36 -17.12 -7.49
N VAL A 442 15.59 -16.67 -7.18
CA VAL A 442 16.57 -17.43 -6.40
C VAL A 442 16.10 -17.56 -4.95
N PHE A 443 15.67 -16.45 -4.36
CA PHE A 443 15.18 -16.41 -2.99
C PHE A 443 13.92 -17.26 -2.80
N VAL A 444 12.93 -17.11 -3.66
CA VAL A 444 11.67 -17.86 -3.59
C VAL A 444 11.90 -19.36 -3.74
N GLN A 445 12.74 -19.79 -4.69
CA GLN A 445 13.06 -21.20 -4.84
C GLN A 445 13.71 -21.74 -3.56
N TYR A 446 14.67 -21.02 -2.99
CA TYR A 446 15.29 -21.39 -1.72
C TYR A 446 14.25 -21.51 -0.58
N LEU A 447 13.33 -20.54 -0.47
CA LEU A 447 12.29 -20.58 0.56
C LEU A 447 11.39 -21.81 0.44
N VAL A 448 11.05 -22.21 -0.78
CA VAL A 448 10.18 -23.39 -1.03
C VAL A 448 10.93 -24.68 -0.80
N ASP A 449 12.18 -24.77 -1.27
CA ASP A 449 13.01 -25.97 -1.11
C ASP A 449 13.34 -26.28 0.35
N HIS A 450 13.45 -25.23 1.20
CA HIS A 450 13.84 -25.31 2.60
C HIS A 450 12.76 -24.81 3.57
N ALA A 451 11.47 -24.91 3.20
CA ALA A 451 10.37 -24.25 3.90
C ALA A 451 10.32 -24.52 5.43
N GLN A 452 10.64 -25.75 5.86
CA GLN A 452 10.66 -26.11 7.28
C GLN A 452 11.85 -25.46 8.02
N GLU A 453 13.03 -25.47 7.45
CA GLU A 453 14.24 -24.84 8.01
C GLU A 453 14.07 -23.31 8.09
N VAL A 454 13.48 -22.72 7.06
CA VAL A 454 13.15 -21.28 7.00
C VAL A 454 12.17 -20.90 8.10
N LYS A 455 11.14 -21.72 8.33
CA LYS A 455 10.17 -21.52 9.42
C LYS A 455 10.85 -21.56 10.79
N GLU A 456 11.70 -22.55 11.02
CA GLU A 456 12.45 -22.71 12.27
C GLU A 456 13.42 -21.55 12.51
N LEU A 457 14.15 -21.13 11.46
CA LEU A 457 15.04 -19.99 11.50
C LEU A 457 14.27 -18.70 11.83
N ALA A 458 13.16 -18.43 11.16
CA ALA A 458 12.34 -17.24 11.41
C ALA A 458 11.86 -17.18 12.85
N ASN A 459 11.31 -18.27 13.38
CA ASN A 459 10.85 -18.34 14.77
C ASN A 459 11.99 -18.20 15.79
N THR A 460 13.15 -18.80 15.51
CA THR A 460 14.36 -18.67 16.34
C THR A 460 14.85 -17.22 16.37
N CYS A 461 14.88 -16.56 15.22
CA CYS A 461 15.24 -15.14 15.13
C CYS A 461 14.24 -14.26 15.89
N VAL A 462 12.94 -14.50 15.77
CA VAL A 462 11.91 -13.76 16.52
C VAL A 462 12.12 -13.92 18.03
N ALA A 463 12.30 -15.15 18.53
CA ALA A 463 12.55 -15.40 19.94
C ALA A 463 13.81 -14.67 20.44
N LYS A 464 14.91 -14.71 19.66
CA LYS A 464 16.15 -14.03 19.99
C LYS A 464 16.02 -12.51 20.02
N MET A 465 15.14 -11.92 19.19
CA MET A 465 14.91 -10.48 19.20
C MET A 465 14.22 -10.02 20.49
N TYR A 466 13.34 -10.81 21.09
CA TYR A 466 12.78 -10.47 22.39
C TYR A 466 13.88 -10.30 23.46
N GLU A 467 14.85 -11.20 23.49
CA GLU A 467 15.98 -11.14 24.43
C GLU A 467 16.90 -9.96 24.09
N THR A 468 17.30 -9.82 22.83
CA THR A 468 18.26 -8.79 22.37
C THR A 468 17.74 -7.36 22.56
N MET A 469 16.44 -7.17 22.38
CA MET A 469 15.79 -5.86 22.47
C MET A 469 15.20 -5.57 23.87
N GLY A 470 15.22 -6.55 24.80
CA GLY A 470 14.53 -6.46 26.09
C GLY A 470 13.04 -6.14 25.89
N ALA A 471 12.39 -6.86 24.99
CA ALA A 471 11.05 -6.52 24.52
C ALA A 471 9.96 -7.15 25.40
N THR A 472 8.83 -6.46 25.51
CA THR A 472 7.62 -6.92 26.20
C THR A 472 6.63 -7.57 25.22
N SER A 473 5.63 -8.29 25.73
CA SER A 473 4.65 -9.03 24.90
C SER A 473 3.80 -8.13 23.99
N ASP A 474 3.63 -6.87 24.35
CA ASP A 474 2.91 -5.87 23.58
C ASP A 474 3.71 -5.36 22.35
N GLU A 475 5.03 -5.61 22.30
CA GLU A 475 5.94 -5.30 21.18
C GLU A 475 6.04 -6.45 20.16
N ARG A 476 5.12 -7.41 20.19
CA ARG A 476 5.15 -8.63 19.37
C ARG A 476 5.29 -8.37 17.87
N TYR A 477 4.64 -7.32 17.33
CA TYR A 477 4.73 -6.99 15.91
C TYR A 477 6.12 -6.48 15.52
N TRP A 478 6.75 -5.70 16.39
CA TRP A 478 8.12 -5.25 16.18
C TRP A 478 9.09 -6.43 16.18
N MET A 479 8.98 -7.31 17.21
CA MET A 479 9.86 -8.47 17.33
C MET A 479 9.70 -9.45 16.17
N ALA A 480 8.48 -9.70 15.72
CA ALA A 480 8.22 -10.52 14.55
C ALA A 480 8.83 -9.90 13.28
N THR A 481 8.66 -8.59 13.09
CA THR A 481 9.23 -7.89 11.93
C THR A 481 10.74 -7.97 11.93
N VAL A 482 11.39 -7.58 13.04
CA VAL A 482 12.87 -7.58 13.11
C VAL A 482 13.41 -9.01 13.03
N GLY A 483 12.78 -9.98 13.68
CA GLY A 483 13.16 -11.39 13.58
C GLY A 483 13.09 -11.93 12.16
N CYS A 484 12.03 -11.60 11.40
CA CYS A 484 11.92 -11.95 9.99
C CYS A 484 12.97 -11.23 9.14
N VAL A 485 13.29 -9.96 9.43
CA VAL A 485 14.36 -9.23 8.73
C VAL A 485 15.72 -9.89 8.97
N VAL A 486 16.03 -10.24 10.21
CA VAL A 486 17.28 -10.95 10.54
C VAL A 486 17.35 -12.30 9.82
N ALA A 487 16.25 -13.07 9.84
CA ALA A 487 16.18 -14.32 9.10
C ALA A 487 16.38 -14.12 7.59
N ALA A 488 15.74 -13.10 7.00
CA ALA A 488 15.92 -12.77 5.58
C ALA A 488 17.37 -12.38 5.25
N CYS A 489 18.04 -11.61 6.12
CA CYS A 489 19.46 -11.29 5.96
C CYS A 489 20.34 -12.56 5.95
N ILE A 490 20.09 -13.48 6.88
CA ILE A 490 20.81 -14.76 6.93
C ILE A 490 20.55 -15.57 5.64
N LEU A 491 19.30 -15.66 5.20
CA LEU A 491 18.91 -16.42 3.99
C LEU A 491 19.46 -15.81 2.70
N PHE A 492 19.71 -14.49 2.65
CA PHE A 492 20.32 -13.82 1.50
C PHE A 492 21.80 -14.13 1.34
N ASN A 493 22.49 -14.49 2.43
CA ASN A 493 23.92 -14.73 2.42
C ASN A 493 24.34 -15.87 1.46
N LYS A 494 25.60 -15.82 1.03
CA LYS A 494 26.17 -16.76 0.06
C LYS A 494 26.10 -18.24 0.48
N GLN A 495 26.05 -18.49 1.80
CA GLN A 495 25.93 -19.84 2.37
C GLN A 495 24.50 -20.43 2.25
N HIS A 496 23.50 -19.62 1.93
CA HIS A 496 22.11 -20.00 1.79
C HIS A 496 21.62 -19.78 0.35
N ALA A 497 20.86 -18.72 0.11
CA ALA A 497 20.37 -18.42 -1.25
C ALA A 497 21.43 -17.85 -2.20
N GLY A 498 22.61 -17.48 -1.72
CA GLY A 498 23.72 -17.04 -2.55
C GLY A 498 23.54 -15.69 -3.22
N ILE A 499 22.68 -14.82 -2.66
CA ILE A 499 22.33 -13.54 -3.27
C ILE A 499 23.37 -12.48 -2.94
N VAL A 500 23.50 -12.07 -1.69
CA VAL A 500 24.48 -11.09 -1.20
C VAL A 500 24.68 -11.24 0.31
N ASP A 501 25.93 -11.10 0.79
CA ASP A 501 26.23 -11.17 2.21
C ASP A 501 25.76 -9.89 2.93
N MET A 502 24.72 -10.04 3.74
CA MET A 502 24.11 -8.92 4.48
C MET A 502 24.76 -8.74 5.85
N PRO A 503 25.02 -7.48 6.26
CA PRO A 503 25.58 -7.15 7.58
C PRO A 503 24.50 -7.26 8.66
N VAL A 504 24.30 -8.48 9.17
CA VAL A 504 23.18 -8.83 10.06
C VAL A 504 23.17 -7.98 11.34
N GLN A 505 24.34 -7.79 11.97
CA GLN A 505 24.44 -7.05 13.24
C GLN A 505 24.10 -5.57 13.05
N GLU A 506 24.59 -4.96 12.00
CA GLU A 506 24.35 -3.56 11.68
C GLU A 506 22.87 -3.30 11.35
N ILE A 507 22.21 -4.26 10.72
CA ILE A 507 20.76 -4.22 10.47
C ILE A 507 19.98 -4.31 11.79
N ILE A 508 20.38 -5.21 12.69
CA ILE A 508 19.79 -5.29 14.05
C ILE A 508 19.95 -3.95 14.77
N ASP A 509 21.14 -3.37 14.73
CA ASP A 509 21.44 -2.09 15.41
C ASP A 509 20.64 -0.92 14.79
N ALA A 510 20.39 -0.93 13.47
CA ALA A 510 19.51 0.02 12.83
C ALA A 510 18.08 -0.06 13.38
N TYR A 511 17.48 -1.24 13.43
CA TYR A 511 16.16 -1.43 14.02
C TYR A 511 16.12 -1.08 15.51
N LYS A 512 17.15 -1.46 16.27
CA LYS A 512 17.23 -1.18 17.71
C LYS A 512 17.19 0.33 17.98
N ARG A 513 17.93 1.13 17.20
CA ARG A 513 17.90 2.61 17.33
C ARG A 513 16.47 3.14 17.15
N GLN A 514 15.77 2.72 16.09
CA GLN A 514 14.43 3.21 15.82
C GLN A 514 13.42 2.77 16.89
N ILE A 515 13.50 1.53 17.36
CA ILE A 515 12.61 1.01 18.41
C ILE A 515 12.84 1.76 19.73
N VAL A 516 14.09 2.10 20.08
CA VAL A 516 14.37 2.88 21.30
C VAL A 516 13.74 4.26 21.20
N LEU A 517 13.93 4.98 20.09
CA LEU A 517 13.30 6.28 19.85
C LEU A 517 11.77 6.20 19.92
N GLN A 518 11.19 5.17 19.32
CA GLN A 518 9.75 5.00 19.30
C GLN A 518 9.19 4.64 20.69
N ARG A 519 9.92 3.87 21.51
CA ARG A 519 9.59 3.64 22.91
C ARG A 519 9.58 4.93 23.73
N GLU A 520 10.52 5.83 23.48
CA GLU A 520 10.58 7.15 24.12
C GLU A 520 9.37 8.00 23.72
N CYS A 521 9.01 8.04 22.44
CA CYS A 521 7.80 8.72 21.96
C CYS A 521 6.52 8.17 22.61
N ILE A 522 6.40 6.85 22.75
CA ILE A 522 5.25 6.20 23.42
C ILE A 522 5.20 6.57 24.91
N LYS A 523 6.34 6.64 25.58
CA LYS A 523 6.41 7.06 27.00
C LYS A 523 6.11 8.55 27.17
N GLY A 524 6.69 9.40 26.32
CA GLY A 524 6.50 10.85 26.34
C GLY A 524 5.09 11.30 25.92
N GLY A 525 4.41 10.50 25.10
CA GLY A 525 3.05 10.77 24.66
C GLY A 525 1.94 10.45 25.66
N LYS A 526 2.26 9.86 26.81
CA LYS A 526 1.29 9.65 27.89
C LYS A 526 1.15 10.92 28.72
N ARG A 527 0.19 11.77 28.38
CA ARG A 527 -0.23 12.84 29.29
C ARG A 527 -0.60 12.21 30.63
N THR A 528 0.00 12.68 31.69
CA THR A 528 -0.37 12.31 33.04
C THR A 528 -1.55 13.14 33.52
N ALA A 529 -2.23 12.70 34.56
CA ALA A 529 -3.26 13.51 35.20
C ALA A 529 -2.69 14.85 35.72
N GLU A 530 -1.40 14.88 36.07
CA GLU A 530 -0.68 16.10 36.46
C GLU A 530 -0.51 17.06 35.29
N ASP A 531 -0.14 16.57 34.10
CA ASP A 531 -0.02 17.39 32.90
C ASP A 531 -1.38 18.06 32.55
N VAL A 532 -2.48 17.30 32.68
CA VAL A 532 -3.85 17.83 32.45
C VAL A 532 -4.22 18.90 33.48
N LEU A 533 -3.88 18.66 34.75
CA LEU A 533 -4.14 19.64 35.83
C LEU A 533 -3.30 20.91 35.63
N ASN A 534 -2.02 20.75 35.33
CA ASN A 534 -1.11 21.86 35.10
C ASN A 534 -1.54 22.69 33.88
N ALA A 535 -1.91 22.05 32.78
CA ALA A 535 -2.46 22.71 31.61
C ALA A 535 -3.75 23.50 31.94
N TYR A 536 -4.65 22.93 32.72
CA TYR A 536 -5.86 23.63 33.17
C TYR A 536 -5.54 24.90 33.97
N ILE A 537 -4.62 24.76 34.94
CA ILE A 537 -4.24 25.89 35.81
C ILE A 537 -3.54 26.98 34.97
N GLN A 538 -2.63 26.61 34.08
CA GLN A 538 -1.93 27.55 33.20
C GLN A 538 -2.87 28.28 32.24
N GLU A 539 -3.80 27.57 31.59
CA GLU A 539 -4.75 28.17 30.65
C GLU A 539 -5.70 29.15 31.31
N TYR A 540 -6.12 28.84 32.54
CA TYR A 540 -7.15 29.62 33.24
C TYR A 540 -6.64 30.38 34.48
N GLN A 541 -5.33 30.50 34.68
CA GLN A 541 -4.74 31.14 35.88
C GLN A 541 -5.27 32.54 36.14
N GLY A 542 -5.47 33.40 35.12
CA GLY A 542 -6.05 34.73 35.22
C GLY A 542 -7.54 34.76 35.54
N LYS A 543 -8.20 33.59 35.58
CA LYS A 543 -9.64 33.44 35.92
C LYS A 543 -9.88 32.67 37.21
N PHE A 544 -8.84 32.50 38.02
CA PHE A 544 -8.95 31.89 39.36
C PHE A 544 -9.24 32.94 40.44
N VAL A 545 -10.16 32.60 41.32
CA VAL A 545 -10.35 33.36 42.58
C VAL A 545 -9.25 32.94 43.55
N VAL A 546 -8.30 33.80 43.82
CA VAL A 546 -7.17 33.55 44.72
C VAL A 546 -7.50 34.06 46.12
N VAL A 547 -7.48 33.19 47.12
CA VAL A 547 -7.76 33.56 48.53
C VAL A 547 -6.53 33.21 49.37
N LYS A 548 -5.97 34.21 50.04
CA LYS A 548 -4.87 34.04 50.99
C LYS A 548 -5.37 34.15 52.42
N TYR A 549 -4.90 33.26 53.28
CA TYR A 549 -5.18 33.30 54.73
C TYR A 549 -3.96 33.90 55.43
N GLY A 550 -4.10 35.09 56.00
CA GLY A 550 -3.07 35.69 56.86
C GLY A 550 -3.41 35.43 58.33
N ASP A 551 -2.41 35.60 59.23
CA ASP A 551 -2.53 35.36 60.66
C ASP A 551 -3.55 36.23 61.41
N ARG A 552 -4.01 37.36 60.85
CA ARG A 552 -4.94 38.28 61.47
C ARG A 552 -5.89 39.04 60.56
N ALA A 553 -5.88 38.84 59.25
CA ALA A 553 -6.70 39.66 58.33
C ALA A 553 -7.68 38.81 57.52
N SER A 554 -8.80 39.43 57.10
CA SER A 554 -9.69 38.83 56.12
C SER A 554 -8.90 38.55 54.84
N PRO A 555 -9.04 37.39 54.26
CA PRO A 555 -8.29 37.03 53.04
C PRO A 555 -8.70 37.97 51.91
N ALA A 556 -7.71 38.47 51.19
CA ALA A 556 -7.95 39.16 49.94
C ALA A 556 -8.29 38.13 48.84
N ALA A 557 -9.38 38.34 48.15
CA ALA A 557 -9.77 37.51 47.01
C ALA A 557 -9.44 38.28 45.73
N MET A 558 -8.66 37.68 44.85
CA MET A 558 -8.18 38.29 43.60
C MET A 558 -8.19 37.28 42.46
N PHE A 559 -8.26 37.75 41.23
CA PHE A 559 -7.85 36.94 40.07
C PHE A 559 -6.34 36.84 40.01
N GLY A 560 -5.81 35.84 39.30
CA GLY A 560 -4.39 35.55 39.22
C GLY A 560 -3.49 36.72 38.78
N ASP A 561 -4.04 37.68 38.02
CA ASP A 561 -3.37 38.93 37.61
C ASP A 561 -3.35 40.02 38.71
N GLY A 562 -3.84 39.73 39.89
CA GLY A 562 -3.90 40.67 41.00
C GLY A 562 -5.15 41.58 41.02
N THR A 563 -6.07 41.40 40.09
CA THR A 563 -7.32 42.18 40.04
C THR A 563 -8.27 41.81 41.17
N THR A 564 -8.80 42.80 41.89
CA THR A 564 -9.79 42.56 42.95
C THR A 564 -11.13 42.16 42.31
N ILE A 565 -11.76 41.13 42.86
CA ILE A 565 -13.06 40.63 42.38
C ILE A 565 -14.16 41.55 42.95
N GLY A 566 -14.81 42.28 42.02
CA GLY A 566 -15.94 43.15 42.34
C GLY A 566 -17.30 42.45 42.23
N ARG A 567 -18.37 43.19 42.57
CA ARG A 567 -19.76 42.70 42.50
C ARG A 567 -20.24 42.39 41.07
N SER A 568 -19.56 42.90 40.05
CA SER A 568 -19.90 42.68 38.63
C SER A 568 -19.35 41.37 38.04
N THR A 569 -18.53 40.63 38.78
CA THR A 569 -17.93 39.39 38.28
C THR A 569 -19.00 38.33 38.02
N THR A 570 -19.02 37.80 36.80
CA THR A 570 -20.00 36.81 36.36
C THR A 570 -19.48 35.37 36.56
N ARG A 571 -20.41 34.42 36.64
CA ARG A 571 -20.07 33.00 36.76
C ARG A 571 -19.19 32.51 35.59
N ALA A 572 -19.37 33.09 34.39
CA ALA A 572 -18.61 32.69 33.19
C ALA A 572 -17.12 33.07 33.26
N GLU A 573 -16.76 34.02 34.15
CA GLU A 573 -15.40 34.53 34.31
C GLU A 573 -14.59 33.70 35.31
N VAL A 574 -15.26 32.89 36.15
CA VAL A 574 -14.60 32.13 37.23
C VAL A 574 -14.39 30.67 36.79
N MET A 575 -13.16 30.31 36.51
CA MET A 575 -12.77 28.96 36.09
C MET A 575 -12.26 28.10 37.25
N GLY A 576 -11.89 28.71 38.38
CA GLY A 576 -11.42 28.00 39.57
C GLY A 576 -11.23 28.91 40.77
N ARG A 577 -10.83 28.32 41.89
CA ARG A 577 -10.48 29.01 43.13
C ARG A 577 -9.28 28.35 43.75
N SER A 578 -8.29 29.13 44.15
CA SER A 578 -7.14 28.67 44.93
C SER A 578 -7.18 29.25 46.34
N GLU A 579 -6.92 28.42 47.34
CA GLU A 579 -6.85 28.82 48.75
C GLU A 579 -5.45 28.47 49.29
N HIS A 580 -4.75 29.50 49.78
CA HIS A 580 -3.38 29.37 50.32
C HIS A 580 -3.44 29.49 51.84
N GLY A 581 -2.96 28.47 52.55
CA GLY A 581 -2.88 28.48 54.04
C GLY A 581 -1.48 28.88 54.49
N VAL A 582 -1.38 29.83 55.42
CA VAL A 582 -0.08 30.27 55.97
C VAL A 582 0.61 29.20 56.83
N THR A 583 -0.19 28.29 57.44
CA THR A 583 0.28 27.22 58.30
C THR A 583 0.50 25.88 57.59
N HIS A 584 -0.02 25.71 56.38
CA HIS A 584 0.11 24.51 55.60
C HIS A 584 0.88 24.82 54.29
N LYS A 585 2.00 24.14 54.06
CA LYS A 585 2.77 24.21 52.81
C LYS A 585 2.01 23.56 51.64
N CYS A 586 0.72 23.87 51.53
CA CYS A 586 -0.15 23.34 50.48
C CYS A 586 -1.08 24.42 49.92
N VAL A 587 -1.37 24.30 48.62
CA VAL A 587 -2.36 25.07 47.91
C VAL A 587 -3.57 24.18 47.61
N ASP A 588 -4.77 24.62 47.99
CA ASP A 588 -6.00 23.93 47.67
C ASP A 588 -6.62 24.53 46.40
N PHE A 589 -6.67 23.77 45.34
CA PHE A 589 -7.39 24.14 44.13
C PHE A 589 -8.81 23.58 44.16
N PHE A 590 -9.79 24.46 43.97
CA PHE A 590 -11.18 24.06 43.80
C PHE A 590 -11.60 24.36 42.36
N ILE A 591 -11.97 23.32 41.63
CA ILE A 591 -12.41 23.45 40.23
C ILE A 591 -13.82 22.88 40.13
N GLU A 592 -14.73 23.57 39.45
CA GLU A 592 -16.06 23.02 39.20
C GLU A 592 -15.95 21.72 38.44
N GLU A 593 -16.55 20.62 38.96
CA GLU A 593 -16.43 19.30 38.39
C GLU A 593 -16.83 19.25 36.91
N ARG A 594 -17.84 20.00 36.53
CA ARG A 594 -18.31 20.10 35.13
C ARG A 594 -17.24 20.70 34.21
N LEU A 595 -16.57 21.77 34.65
CA LEU A 595 -15.51 22.42 33.86
C LEU A 595 -14.31 21.49 33.73
N MET A 596 -13.87 20.83 34.79
CA MET A 596 -12.77 19.88 34.73
C MET A 596 -13.09 18.67 33.86
N ARG A 597 -14.33 18.17 33.91
CA ARG A 597 -14.77 17.08 33.04
C ARG A 597 -14.76 17.49 31.56
N ALA A 598 -15.23 18.71 31.25
CA ALA A 598 -15.19 19.24 29.88
C ALA A 598 -13.76 19.43 29.41
N PHE A 599 -12.87 19.93 30.25
CA PHE A 599 -11.45 20.11 29.93
C PHE A 599 -10.75 18.76 29.69
N CYS A 600 -10.96 17.79 30.57
CA CYS A 600 -10.47 16.43 30.36
C CYS A 600 -10.95 15.86 29.03
N SER A 601 -12.23 16.07 28.66
CA SER A 601 -12.77 15.65 27.37
C SER A 601 -12.08 16.34 26.20
N ASN A 602 -11.84 17.65 26.28
CA ASN A 602 -11.11 18.41 25.25
C ASN A 602 -9.66 17.94 25.11
N MET A 603 -9.04 17.52 26.22
CA MET A 603 -7.70 16.95 26.25
C MET A 603 -7.69 15.44 25.94
N SER A 604 -8.86 14.86 25.58
CA SER A 604 -9.10 13.43 25.37
C SER A 604 -8.63 12.54 26.53
N PHE A 605 -8.68 13.04 27.74
CA PHE A 605 -8.34 12.34 28.97
C PHE A 605 -9.61 11.93 29.71
N ALA A 606 -9.78 10.63 30.02
CA ALA A 606 -10.97 10.17 30.73
C ALA A 606 -11.02 10.78 32.13
N TYR A 607 -12.08 11.53 32.46
CA TYR A 607 -12.21 12.20 33.77
C TYR A 607 -12.13 11.23 34.97
N ASN A 608 -12.61 10.00 34.82
CA ASN A 608 -12.47 8.99 35.87
C ASN A 608 -11.02 8.57 36.07
N ASN A 609 -10.25 8.44 34.97
CA ASN A 609 -8.82 8.18 35.05
C ASN A 609 -8.09 9.35 35.69
N PHE A 610 -8.45 10.60 35.30
CA PHE A 610 -7.91 11.80 35.92
C PHE A 610 -8.07 11.76 37.45
N LYS A 611 -9.27 11.51 37.95
CA LYS A 611 -9.50 11.42 39.41
C LYS A 611 -8.68 10.31 40.08
N THR A 612 -8.59 9.15 39.44
CA THR A 612 -7.88 8.00 39.99
C THR A 612 -6.37 8.22 40.01
N GLU A 613 -5.83 8.82 38.95
CA GLU A 613 -4.38 9.06 38.85
C GLU A 613 -3.95 10.22 39.74
N ILE A 614 -4.68 11.34 39.70
CA ILE A 614 -4.33 12.52 40.49
C ILE A 614 -4.42 12.23 42.00
N ALA A 615 -5.33 11.32 42.39
CA ALA A 615 -5.46 10.87 43.79
C ALA A 615 -4.30 9.99 44.28
N LYS A 616 -3.41 9.51 43.40
CA LYS A 616 -2.18 8.81 43.76
C LYS A 616 -1.11 9.76 44.27
N HIS A 617 -1.13 11.01 43.80
CA HIS A 617 -0.09 12.00 44.06
C HIS A 617 -0.55 13.09 45.04
N TYR A 618 -1.85 13.44 45.01
CA TYR A 618 -2.42 14.54 45.80
C TYR A 618 -3.67 14.13 46.57
N VAL A 619 -3.99 14.88 47.61
CA VAL A 619 -5.24 14.67 48.35
C VAL A 619 -6.40 15.27 47.54
N VAL A 620 -7.31 14.40 47.10
CA VAL A 620 -8.46 14.77 46.26
C VAL A 620 -9.74 14.49 47.01
N ASN A 621 -10.59 15.51 47.12
CA ASN A 621 -11.90 15.43 47.78
C ASN A 621 -12.98 16.03 46.90
N PHE A 622 -14.16 15.45 46.90
CA PHE A 622 -15.34 16.02 46.25
C PHE A 622 -16.10 16.91 47.24
N VAL A 623 -16.36 18.16 46.85
CA VAL A 623 -17.08 19.16 47.61
C VAL A 623 -18.41 19.50 46.95
N PRO A 624 -19.56 18.97 47.44
CA PRO A 624 -20.84 19.08 46.73
C PRO A 624 -21.37 20.52 46.58
N LYS A 625 -21.00 21.41 47.48
CA LYS A 625 -21.48 22.82 47.49
C LYS A 625 -20.36 23.76 47.93
N LYS A 626 -19.34 23.96 47.08
CA LYS A 626 -18.31 24.98 47.30
C LYS A 626 -18.80 26.34 46.79
N ASP A 627 -18.76 27.34 47.62
CA ASP A 627 -18.98 28.73 47.19
C ASP A 627 -17.65 29.28 46.66
N MET A 628 -17.54 29.38 45.35
CA MET A 628 -16.34 29.86 44.66
C MET A 628 -16.06 31.33 44.93
N MET A 629 -17.08 32.10 45.28
CA MET A 629 -16.99 33.54 45.51
C MET A 629 -16.95 33.89 47.01
N SER A 630 -16.89 32.92 47.91
CA SER A 630 -16.82 33.19 49.34
C SER A 630 -15.59 34.06 49.65
N LYS A 631 -15.79 35.04 50.58
CA LYS A 631 -14.78 36.05 50.96
C LYS A 631 -14.42 37.06 49.84
N THR A 632 -15.31 37.25 48.89
CA THR A 632 -15.27 38.29 47.89
C THR A 632 -16.49 39.19 48.04
N GLU A 633 -16.53 40.34 47.36
CA GLU A 633 -17.71 41.22 47.29
C GLU A 633 -18.78 40.72 46.30
N ALA A 634 -18.44 39.72 45.50
CA ALA A 634 -19.31 39.17 44.45
C ALA A 634 -20.41 38.27 45.04
N PRO A 635 -21.55 38.10 44.35
CA PRO A 635 -22.63 37.22 44.77
C PRO A 635 -22.14 35.75 44.94
N PRO A 636 -22.72 34.99 45.88
CA PRO A 636 -22.32 33.59 46.10
C PRO A 636 -22.49 32.75 44.84
N MET A 637 -21.43 31.98 44.49
CA MET A 637 -21.43 31.02 43.38
C MET A 637 -21.19 29.62 43.93
N ARG A 638 -22.26 28.88 44.23
CA ARG A 638 -22.19 27.52 44.78
C ARG A 638 -22.21 26.48 43.69
N VAL A 639 -21.14 25.68 43.61
CA VAL A 639 -20.96 24.63 42.62
C VAL A 639 -20.48 23.35 43.27
N ALA A 640 -20.70 22.23 42.59
CA ALA A 640 -20.01 20.99 42.90
C ALA A 640 -18.55 21.09 42.39
N ALA A 641 -17.60 20.98 43.29
CA ALA A 641 -16.19 21.15 42.95
C ALA A 641 -15.33 19.94 43.36
N ILE A 642 -14.30 19.69 42.63
CA ILE A 642 -13.18 18.83 43.04
C ILE A 642 -12.15 19.70 43.76
N ARG A 643 -11.76 19.31 44.97
CA ARG A 643 -10.67 19.92 45.73
C ARG A 643 -9.43 19.07 45.52
N ILE A 644 -8.33 19.69 45.11
CA ILE A 644 -7.03 19.08 44.95
C ILE A 644 -6.04 19.84 45.81
N SER A 645 -5.46 19.20 46.80
CA SER A 645 -4.48 19.80 47.73
C SER A 645 -3.07 19.42 47.28
N MET A 646 -2.31 20.39 46.78
CA MET A 646 -0.97 20.25 46.26
C MET A 646 0.05 20.86 47.24
N PRO A 647 1.15 20.13 47.61
CA PRO A 647 2.27 20.74 48.32
C PRO A 647 2.87 21.89 47.46
N THR A 648 3.27 22.98 48.14
CA THR A 648 3.85 24.14 47.40
C THR A 648 5.13 23.78 46.67
N GLU A 649 5.89 22.78 47.16
CA GLU A 649 7.11 22.26 46.55
C GLU A 649 6.86 21.42 45.27
N SER A 650 5.62 20.98 45.04
CA SER A 650 5.21 20.18 43.87
C SER A 650 4.55 21.02 42.77
N ILE A 651 4.42 22.33 42.96
CA ILE A 651 3.85 23.22 41.99
C ILE A 651 4.95 23.75 41.08
N ASP A 652 4.76 23.59 39.77
CA ASP A 652 5.73 24.07 38.75
C ASP A 652 6.06 25.56 39.00
N ASP A 653 7.34 25.91 38.89
CA ASP A 653 7.81 27.29 39.11
C ASP A 653 7.08 28.29 38.25
N ALA A 654 6.67 27.93 37.02
CA ALA A 654 5.84 28.78 36.15
C ALA A 654 4.44 29.03 36.72
N ILE A 655 3.85 28.09 37.44
CA ILE A 655 2.55 28.22 38.11
C ILE A 655 2.75 29.03 39.40
N LEU A 656 3.83 28.81 40.14
CA LEU A 656 4.21 29.57 41.31
C LEU A 656 4.50 31.05 40.98
N GLU A 657 5.12 31.33 39.83
CA GLU A 657 5.35 32.69 39.34
C GLU A 657 4.07 33.43 38.95
N ALA A 658 3.10 32.70 38.41
CA ALA A 658 1.80 33.20 38.04
C ALA A 658 0.87 33.46 39.26
N LEU A 659 1.19 32.85 40.40
CA LEU A 659 0.51 33.14 41.65
C LEU A 659 1.00 34.49 42.20
N PRO A 660 0.13 35.36 42.77
CA PRO A 660 0.54 36.68 43.27
C PRO A 660 1.70 36.59 44.26
N VAL A 661 2.65 37.57 44.16
CA VAL A 661 3.93 37.66 44.89
C VAL A 661 3.91 37.38 46.40
N ALA A 662 2.74 37.38 47.04
CA ALA A 662 2.61 37.08 48.46
C ALA A 662 2.56 35.59 48.83
N VAL A 663 2.77 34.68 47.85
CA VAL A 663 2.88 33.22 48.06
C VAL A 663 4.34 32.73 47.93
N ARG A 664 5.23 33.58 47.46
CA ARG A 664 6.68 33.33 47.42
C ARG A 664 7.30 33.33 48.82
#